data_b8a9df6865b438ded66dad38519dafc0
#
_entry.id   b8a9df6865b438ded66dad38519dafc0
#
_cell.length_a   1.000
_cell.length_b   1.000
_cell.length_c   1.000
_cell.angle_alpha   90.00
_cell.angle_beta   90.00
_cell.angle_gamma   90.00
#
_symmetry.space_group_name_H-M   'P 1'
#
loop_
_entity.id
_entity.type
_entity.pdbx_description
1 polymer ?
#
loop_
_entity_poly.entity_id
_entity_poly.type
_entity_poly.pdbx_seq_one_letter_code
_entity_poly.pdbx_strand_id
1 'polypeptide(L)'
;MKKLVSAALVIFSLASISFAQVTTNNAGLSVTEDRIRTSEEGLASEEFRRGVQAYYKGAFNEAIVQFEKALSFLPNDNLILDWLGKTYYKSGLEGSALSYWQTASDNGYGGLLLENKIEIVRERRVTGDSSDKLMRLSEAGSFPGDFQGNMIYSGPVSVQPNYDGTIWLVAYNSNELLLLNQNGKVIDRIEGPINGFDRPCDILKLHNGNLLVSEHAGDRLALLNSKGRFQSYIGTKGRGLGQMVGPLYLAQDYLERIYVTDYGNRRVDVFDKDGNPVFFFGGKQGDFAGLKGPTGIAIIDETVYVADDQTGAVYEFDRSGNFLRELCEKETFKKPEAIKVWNGSLIICDVNRIVSIDYDTGALFEYARTGNAPSRVTLANPDVNGNVIVSDFIANEVYVMSKVQELVGGLFVQIEQLDASKFPQITLELRVENRHRQPVVGLQEANFYLSEKQRPVSNLKFLGAASNNTEADITIIVDRSYDSAKYKNEIQTAVKEVAQSMNGSGTLRIVSSSSIPVTEYIGSPDKIGDFNTDSLKNKPSAQAAVDLALRLASNDLINAAKKRGIIFVTSADNNSLSFDKYNLAELTSYMSNNSISFSVIQVTKESLCQQLSYIADNTQGDSYYIYRPQGLGDIVKNIIELPSGIYQFSYTSALQTNFGTKYLPVEAEVYLLNRSGRDETGYFAPLQ
;
A
#
# COMPACT_ATOMS: atom_id res chain seq x y z
N MET A 1 21.03 -1.34 -70.02
CA MET A 1 20.39 -0.20 -69.40
C MET A 1 20.24 -0.51 -67.94
N LYS A 2 21.01 0.17 -67.14
CA LYS A 2 21.39 -0.21 -65.77
C LYS A 2 20.25 0.08 -64.79
N LYS A 3 19.82 -0.95 -64.02
CA LYS A 3 18.98 -0.81 -62.83
C LYS A 3 19.86 -0.40 -61.67
N LEU A 4 19.61 0.74 -61.08
CA LEU A 4 20.13 1.12 -59.80
C LEU A 4 19.23 0.53 -58.72
N VAL A 5 19.81 -0.36 -57.93
CA VAL A 5 19.22 -0.86 -56.67
C VAL A 5 19.73 0.03 -55.58
N SER A 6 18.85 0.85 -54.99
CA SER A 6 19.16 1.60 -53.75
C SER A 6 18.95 0.69 -52.56
N ALA A 7 20.03 0.28 -51.96
CA ALA A 7 20.03 -0.37 -50.66
C ALA A 7 19.85 0.72 -49.57
N ALA A 8 18.70 0.70 -48.91
CA ALA A 8 18.49 1.47 -47.69
C ALA A 8 19.26 0.82 -46.54
N LEU A 9 20.34 1.44 -46.13
CA LEU A 9 21.06 1.09 -44.93
C LEU A 9 20.23 1.61 -43.72
N VAL A 10 19.56 0.70 -43.05
CA VAL A 10 18.98 0.99 -41.74
C VAL A 10 20.12 1.03 -40.73
N ILE A 11 20.54 2.23 -40.40
CA ILE A 11 21.48 2.45 -39.31
C ILE A 11 20.68 2.28 -38.01
N PHE A 12 20.83 1.11 -37.40
CA PHE A 12 20.52 0.93 -35.97
C PHE A 12 21.51 1.81 -35.21
N SER A 13 21.10 2.98 -34.78
CA SER A 13 21.80 3.70 -33.71
C SER A 13 21.58 2.90 -32.42
N LEU A 14 22.52 2.04 -32.10
CA LEU A 14 22.77 1.60 -30.74
C LEU A 14 23.01 2.88 -29.93
N ALA A 15 21.96 3.34 -29.23
CA ALA A 15 22.14 4.27 -28.15
C ALA A 15 23.00 3.50 -27.12
N SER A 16 24.29 3.77 -27.16
CA SER A 16 25.17 3.43 -26.06
C SER A 16 24.64 4.18 -24.86
N ILE A 17 23.91 3.48 -23.98
CA ILE A 17 23.65 3.94 -22.62
C ILE A 17 25.05 4.05 -22.02
N SER A 18 25.58 5.27 -22.02
CA SER A 18 26.73 5.62 -21.22
C SER A 18 26.31 5.46 -19.78
N PHE A 19 26.66 4.31 -19.20
CA PHE A 19 26.75 4.21 -17.76
C PHE A 19 27.71 5.32 -17.34
N ALA A 20 27.18 6.38 -16.75
CA ALA A 20 28.00 7.35 -16.07
C ALA A 20 28.74 6.55 -15.00
N GLN A 21 30.03 6.30 -15.22
CA GLN A 21 30.91 5.89 -14.15
C GLN A 21 30.83 6.98 -13.09
N VAL A 22 30.07 6.71 -12.03
CA VAL A 22 30.18 7.49 -10.81
C VAL A 22 31.58 7.19 -10.28
N THR A 23 32.53 8.01 -10.69
CA THR A 23 33.83 8.06 -10.05
C THR A 23 33.56 8.62 -8.67
N THR A 24 33.34 7.74 -7.69
CA THR A 24 33.41 8.12 -6.29
C THR A 24 34.86 8.53 -6.03
N ASN A 25 35.13 9.82 -6.14
CA ASN A 25 36.33 10.42 -5.59
C ASN A 25 36.19 10.37 -4.05
N ASN A 26 36.44 9.20 -3.49
CA ASN A 26 36.54 9.01 -2.07
C ASN A 26 37.90 9.47 -1.57
N ALA A 27 38.04 10.77 -1.37
CA ALA A 27 39.05 11.29 -0.45
C ALA A 27 38.49 11.14 0.97
N GLY A 28 38.62 9.98 1.57
CA GLY A 28 38.05 9.69 2.87
C GLY A 28 38.29 8.26 3.31
N LEU A 29 37.33 7.65 3.96
CA LEU A 29 37.36 6.22 4.31
C LEU A 29 37.49 5.39 3.04
N SER A 30 38.72 5.20 2.58
CA SER A 30 39.04 4.43 1.37
C SER A 30 38.64 2.97 1.61
N VAL A 31 37.47 2.63 1.08
CA VAL A 31 36.82 1.34 1.20
C VAL A 31 37.58 0.26 0.40
N THR A 32 38.49 0.66 -0.50
CA THR A 32 39.04 -0.23 -1.54
C THR A 32 40.54 -0.39 -1.56
N GLU A 33 41.31 0.40 -0.82
CA GLU A 33 42.77 0.35 -0.91
C GLU A 33 43.44 -0.28 0.33
N ASP A 34 44.31 -1.28 0.07
CA ASP A 34 45.22 -1.86 1.08
C ASP A 34 46.41 -0.91 1.32
N ARG A 35 46.15 0.36 1.71
CA ARG A 35 47.20 1.31 2.09
C ARG A 35 47.31 1.41 3.61
N ILE A 36 48.46 1.85 4.08
CA ILE A 36 48.67 2.19 5.49
C ILE A 36 47.75 3.37 5.82
N ARG A 37 46.81 3.16 6.74
CA ARG A 37 45.88 4.17 7.24
C ARG A 37 46.59 5.13 8.20
N THR A 38 46.21 6.40 8.18
CA THR A 38 46.58 7.33 9.23
C THR A 38 45.93 6.95 10.56
N SER A 39 46.44 7.44 11.69
CA SER A 39 45.82 7.21 13.00
C SER A 39 44.38 7.70 13.05
N GLU A 40 44.10 8.84 12.43
CA GLU A 40 42.74 9.43 12.34
C GLU A 40 41.80 8.58 11.48
N GLU A 41 42.26 8.11 10.32
CA GLU A 41 41.48 7.17 9.49
C GLU A 41 41.18 5.87 10.23
N GLY A 42 42.11 5.37 11.04
CA GLY A 42 41.92 4.18 11.86
C GLY A 42 40.85 4.38 12.93
N LEU A 43 40.89 5.50 13.65
CA LEU A 43 39.89 5.86 14.67
C LEU A 43 38.52 6.10 14.03
N ALA A 44 38.46 6.85 12.96
CA ALA A 44 37.21 7.09 12.21
C ALA A 44 36.58 5.77 11.72
N SER A 45 37.38 4.87 11.17
CA SER A 45 36.92 3.57 10.68
C SER A 45 36.30 2.70 11.78
N GLU A 46 36.89 2.72 12.99
CA GLU A 46 36.35 1.94 14.12
C GLU A 46 35.01 2.53 14.62
N GLU A 47 34.92 3.86 14.79
CA GLU A 47 33.66 4.48 15.22
C GLU A 47 32.60 4.35 14.11
N PHE A 48 32.97 4.46 12.85
CA PHE A 48 32.07 4.24 11.71
C PHE A 48 31.52 2.80 11.73
N ARG A 49 32.39 1.79 11.96
CA ARG A 49 31.96 0.39 12.07
C ARG A 49 30.95 0.20 13.21
N ARG A 50 31.18 0.81 14.37
CA ARG A 50 30.25 0.78 15.51
C ARG A 50 28.93 1.45 15.15
N GLY A 51 28.97 2.58 14.45
CA GLY A 51 27.79 3.28 13.96
C GLY A 51 26.94 2.41 13.03
N VAL A 52 27.55 1.73 12.07
CA VAL A 52 26.85 0.80 11.14
C VAL A 52 26.21 -0.37 11.92
N GLN A 53 26.92 -0.93 12.89
CA GLN A 53 26.38 -2.01 13.73
C GLN A 53 25.20 -1.54 14.60
N ALA A 54 25.28 -0.33 15.17
CA ALA A 54 24.19 0.26 15.96
C ALA A 54 22.97 0.56 15.08
N TYR A 55 23.18 1.07 13.87
CA TYR A 55 22.12 1.34 12.89
C TYR A 55 21.29 0.08 12.58
N TYR A 56 21.93 -1.04 12.22
CA TYR A 56 21.22 -2.29 11.91
C TYR A 56 20.60 -2.96 13.12
N LYS A 57 20.98 -2.57 14.35
CA LYS A 57 20.28 -2.94 15.58
C LYS A 57 19.07 -2.06 15.89
N GLY A 58 18.80 -1.04 15.08
CA GLY A 58 17.75 -0.04 15.34
C GLY A 58 18.10 0.96 16.45
N ALA A 59 19.34 0.96 16.94
CA ALA A 59 19.83 1.87 17.99
C ALA A 59 20.29 3.21 17.36
N PHE A 60 19.36 3.93 16.72
CA PHE A 60 19.70 5.09 15.88
C PHE A 60 20.38 6.22 16.66
N ASN A 61 20.00 6.49 17.90
CA ASN A 61 20.66 7.51 18.72
C ASN A 61 22.13 7.15 18.98
N GLU A 62 22.42 5.87 19.27
CA GLU A 62 23.78 5.39 19.41
C GLU A 62 24.56 5.50 18.09
N ALA A 63 23.94 5.11 16.98
CA ALA A 63 24.55 5.22 15.65
C ALA A 63 24.91 6.67 15.30
N ILE A 64 24.04 7.65 15.59
CA ILE A 64 24.33 9.07 15.39
C ILE A 64 25.59 9.48 16.13
N VAL A 65 25.68 9.16 17.43
CA VAL A 65 26.85 9.51 18.29
C VAL A 65 28.14 8.92 17.71
N GLN A 66 28.09 7.65 17.26
CA GLN A 66 29.28 7.00 16.69
C GLN A 66 29.68 7.62 15.35
N PHE A 67 28.73 7.94 14.47
CA PHE A 67 29.03 8.58 13.20
C PHE A 67 29.50 10.02 13.35
N GLU A 68 28.94 10.81 14.29
CA GLU A 68 29.43 12.15 14.60
C GLU A 68 30.86 12.11 15.15
N LYS A 69 31.18 11.11 15.97
CA LYS A 69 32.53 10.89 16.45
C LYS A 69 33.47 10.49 15.31
N ALA A 70 33.04 9.61 14.41
CA ALA A 70 33.82 9.29 13.21
C ALA A 70 34.08 10.52 12.35
N LEU A 71 33.05 11.38 12.15
CA LEU A 71 33.17 12.61 11.40
C LEU A 71 34.11 13.64 12.06
N SER A 72 34.24 13.62 13.40
CA SER A 72 35.19 14.49 14.09
C SER A 72 36.67 14.16 13.80
N PHE A 73 36.97 12.89 13.45
CA PHE A 73 38.30 12.47 13.00
C PHE A 73 38.52 12.70 11.51
N LEU A 74 37.48 12.58 10.68
CA LEU A 74 37.51 12.82 9.22
C LEU A 74 36.39 13.80 8.84
N PRO A 75 36.59 15.10 9.07
CA PRO A 75 35.64 16.14 8.66
C PRO A 75 35.34 16.06 7.17
N ASN A 76 34.05 16.14 6.80
CA ASN A 76 33.58 16.10 5.41
C ASN A 76 33.75 14.73 4.70
N ASP A 77 33.96 13.63 5.41
CA ASP A 77 33.91 12.30 4.79
C ASP A 77 32.49 12.01 4.29
N ASN A 78 32.34 11.86 2.98
CA ASN A 78 31.04 11.73 2.33
C ASN A 78 30.31 10.45 2.69
N LEU A 79 31.00 9.35 2.95
CA LEU A 79 30.38 8.09 3.37
C LEU A 79 29.79 8.24 4.78
N ILE A 80 30.50 8.90 5.69
CA ILE A 80 30.00 9.18 7.05
C ILE A 80 28.81 10.13 7.00
N LEU A 81 28.87 11.17 6.14
CA LEU A 81 27.75 12.10 5.94
C LEU A 81 26.49 11.39 5.41
N ASP A 82 26.63 10.48 4.45
CA ASP A 82 25.49 9.71 3.95
C ASP A 82 24.88 8.82 5.03
N TRP A 83 25.71 8.14 5.85
CA TRP A 83 25.23 7.33 6.96
C TRP A 83 24.57 8.15 8.08
N LEU A 84 25.06 9.34 8.35
CA LEU A 84 24.37 10.28 9.24
C LEU A 84 23.01 10.66 8.67
N GLY A 85 22.93 10.98 7.39
CA GLY A 85 21.68 11.26 6.70
C GLY A 85 20.69 10.11 6.84
N LYS A 86 21.10 8.86 6.56
CA LYS A 86 20.27 7.65 6.72
C LYS A 86 19.81 7.48 8.16
N THR A 87 20.68 7.69 9.13
CA THR A 87 20.37 7.48 10.55
C THR A 87 19.41 8.54 11.09
N TYR A 88 19.61 9.80 10.71
CA TYR A 88 18.69 10.88 11.05
C TYR A 88 17.30 10.69 10.41
N TYR A 89 17.26 10.22 9.15
CA TYR A 89 16.01 9.88 8.47
C TYR A 89 15.24 8.78 9.23
N LYS A 90 15.91 7.69 9.60
CA LYS A 90 15.32 6.59 10.39
C LYS A 90 14.90 7.04 11.80
N SER A 91 15.54 8.06 12.35
CA SER A 91 15.17 8.67 13.65
C SER A 91 13.97 9.64 13.55
N GLY A 92 13.45 9.92 12.35
CA GLY A 92 12.38 10.89 12.10
C GLY A 92 12.88 12.34 12.00
N LEU A 93 14.18 12.58 12.12
CA LEU A 93 14.81 13.91 12.03
C LEU A 93 15.15 14.24 10.57
N GLU A 94 14.13 14.31 9.72
CA GLU A 94 14.29 14.46 8.27
C GLU A 94 15.01 15.77 7.85
N GLY A 95 14.86 16.83 8.65
CA GLY A 95 15.59 18.08 8.42
C GLY A 95 17.11 17.92 8.51
N SER A 96 17.56 17.22 9.56
CA SER A 96 18.97 16.90 9.75
C SER A 96 19.47 15.93 8.67
N ALA A 97 18.66 14.91 8.33
CA ALA A 97 18.99 13.99 7.25
C ALA A 97 19.25 14.71 5.92
N LEU A 98 18.33 15.60 5.53
CA LEU A 98 18.47 16.40 4.31
C LEU A 98 19.71 17.30 4.34
N SER A 99 20.07 17.88 5.49
CA SER A 99 21.27 18.71 5.62
C SER A 99 22.55 17.90 5.39
N TYR A 100 22.69 16.73 5.99
CA TYR A 100 23.85 15.86 5.80
C TYR A 100 23.94 15.31 4.37
N TRP A 101 22.85 14.86 3.79
CA TRP A 101 22.81 14.41 2.40
C TRP A 101 23.10 15.53 1.41
N GLN A 102 22.58 16.75 1.65
CA GLN A 102 22.89 17.89 0.81
C GLN A 102 24.38 18.20 0.83
N THR A 103 25.01 18.18 2.02
CA THR A 103 26.46 18.38 2.15
C THR A 103 27.26 17.33 1.37
N ALA A 104 26.86 16.05 1.46
CA ALA A 104 27.50 14.97 0.70
C ALA A 104 27.32 15.16 -0.82
N SER A 105 26.11 15.54 -1.27
CA SER A 105 25.79 15.81 -2.66
C SER A 105 26.57 17.01 -3.21
N ASP A 106 26.69 18.09 -2.44
CA ASP A 106 27.46 19.28 -2.80
C ASP A 106 28.97 18.96 -2.95
N ASN A 107 29.47 17.97 -2.23
CA ASN A 107 30.81 17.41 -2.39
C ASN A 107 30.94 16.47 -3.62
N GLY A 108 29.87 16.26 -4.39
CA GLY A 108 29.85 15.38 -5.56
C GLY A 108 29.66 13.89 -5.25
N TYR A 109 29.20 13.55 -4.04
CA TYR A 109 28.94 12.17 -3.64
C TYR A 109 27.53 11.70 -4.04
N GLY A 110 27.40 10.42 -4.41
CA GLY A 110 26.10 9.74 -4.64
C GLY A 110 25.42 10.07 -5.98
N GLY A 111 25.81 11.16 -6.65
CA GLY A 111 25.26 11.57 -7.95
C GLY A 111 23.73 11.62 -7.96
N LEU A 112 23.11 11.29 -9.09
CA LEU A 112 21.65 11.31 -9.28
C LEU A 112 20.89 10.46 -8.24
N LEU A 113 21.50 9.40 -7.71
CA LEU A 113 20.87 8.56 -6.68
C LEU A 113 20.57 9.36 -5.41
N LEU A 114 21.58 10.07 -4.90
CA LEU A 114 21.44 10.88 -3.69
C LEU A 114 20.57 12.10 -3.92
N GLU A 115 20.70 12.75 -5.09
CA GLU A 115 19.88 13.88 -5.49
C GLU A 115 18.39 13.51 -5.54
N ASN A 116 18.03 12.39 -6.17
CA ASN A 116 16.66 11.87 -6.19
C ASN A 116 16.14 11.54 -4.78
N LYS A 117 16.98 10.94 -3.93
CA LYS A 117 16.61 10.66 -2.54
C LYS A 117 16.31 11.95 -1.77
N ILE A 118 17.16 12.97 -1.90
CA ILE A 118 16.96 14.30 -1.29
C ILE A 118 15.65 14.93 -1.79
N GLU A 119 15.40 14.89 -3.09
CA GLU A 119 14.19 15.44 -3.69
C GLU A 119 12.93 14.76 -3.14
N ILE A 120 12.89 13.43 -3.18
CA ILE A 120 11.75 12.63 -2.69
C ILE A 120 11.50 12.90 -1.20
N VAL A 121 12.55 12.89 -0.36
CA VAL A 121 12.37 13.11 1.09
C VAL A 121 11.92 14.56 1.36
N ARG A 122 12.40 15.53 0.59
CA ARG A 122 11.97 16.94 0.70
C ARG A 122 10.49 17.09 0.32
N GLU A 123 10.05 16.47 -0.76
CA GLU A 123 8.66 16.50 -1.22
C GLU A 123 7.70 15.84 -0.22
N ARG A 124 8.09 14.73 0.39
CA ARG A 124 7.31 14.01 1.41
C ARG A 124 7.02 14.82 2.68
N ARG A 125 7.83 15.84 2.97
CA ARG A 125 7.61 16.73 4.13
C ARG A 125 6.52 17.77 3.88
N VAL A 126 6.26 18.10 2.63
CA VAL A 126 5.15 18.95 2.26
C VAL A 126 3.92 18.06 2.28
N THR A 127 3.15 18.11 3.36
CA THR A 127 1.85 17.43 3.46
C THR A 127 1.01 17.89 2.28
N GLY A 128 0.68 16.96 1.41
CA GLY A 128 -0.06 17.24 0.18
C GLY A 128 -1.36 17.95 0.50
N ASP A 129 -1.54 19.09 -0.11
CA ASP A 129 -2.79 19.79 -0.10
C ASP A 129 -3.82 18.94 -0.86
N SER A 130 -5.09 19.09 -0.54
CA SER A 130 -6.26 18.39 -1.13
C SER A 130 -6.38 18.48 -2.67
N SER A 131 -5.45 19.15 -3.35
CA SER A 131 -5.35 19.21 -4.81
C SER A 131 -5.10 17.83 -5.47
N ASP A 132 -4.65 16.84 -4.71
CA ASP A 132 -4.35 15.49 -5.21
C ASP A 132 -5.56 14.72 -5.73
N LYS A 133 -6.79 15.12 -5.34
CA LYS A 133 -8.02 14.43 -5.75
C LYS A 133 -8.34 14.52 -7.25
N LEU A 134 -7.84 15.54 -7.93
CA LEU A 134 -8.17 15.83 -9.33
C LEU A 134 -6.98 15.66 -10.29
N MET A 135 -5.98 14.87 -9.93
CA MET A 135 -4.83 14.63 -10.80
C MET A 135 -5.17 13.72 -11.96
N ARG A 136 -4.68 14.10 -13.15
CA ARG A 136 -4.75 13.24 -14.34
C ARG A 136 -3.83 12.04 -14.19
N LEU A 137 -4.33 10.91 -14.70
CA LEU A 137 -3.60 9.66 -14.80
C LEU A 137 -3.03 9.50 -16.21
N SER A 138 -1.90 8.81 -16.29
CA SER A 138 -1.28 8.39 -17.55
C SER A 138 -0.89 6.91 -17.47
N GLU A 139 -0.71 6.28 -18.61
CA GLU A 139 -0.31 4.88 -18.69
C GLU A 139 1.09 4.68 -18.11
N ALA A 140 1.18 3.83 -17.10
CA ALA A 140 2.44 3.36 -16.51
C ALA A 140 2.93 2.09 -17.18
N GLY A 141 2.03 1.35 -17.80
CA GLY A 141 2.30 0.11 -18.51
C GLY A 141 0.99 -0.62 -18.84
N SER A 142 1.11 -1.72 -19.55
CA SER A 142 -0.05 -2.53 -19.92
C SER A 142 0.26 -4.02 -19.94
N PHE A 143 -0.79 -4.82 -19.88
CA PHE A 143 -0.76 -6.27 -19.97
C PHE A 143 -1.61 -6.68 -21.18
N PRO A 144 -0.99 -7.03 -22.31
CA PRO A 144 -1.72 -7.39 -23.52
C PRO A 144 -2.34 -8.79 -23.40
N GLY A 145 -3.53 -8.96 -23.99
CA GLY A 145 -4.18 -10.26 -24.09
C GLY A 145 -3.54 -11.20 -25.12
N ASP A 146 -2.66 -10.68 -25.97
CA ASP A 146 -1.83 -11.46 -26.90
C ASP A 146 -0.37 -11.03 -26.78
N PHE A 147 0.52 -12.00 -26.70
CA PHE A 147 1.96 -11.74 -26.67
C PHE A 147 2.67 -12.67 -27.64
N GLN A 148 3.35 -12.10 -28.61
CA GLN A 148 4.09 -12.81 -29.66
C GLN A 148 3.27 -13.88 -30.41
N GLY A 149 1.98 -13.58 -30.65
CA GLY A 149 1.04 -14.49 -31.33
C GLY A 149 0.46 -15.59 -30.44
N ASN A 150 0.75 -15.56 -29.13
CA ASN A 150 0.14 -16.45 -28.15
C ASN A 150 -0.95 -15.70 -27.38
N MET A 151 -2.17 -16.19 -27.47
CA MET A 151 -3.28 -15.62 -26.71
C MET A 151 -3.10 -15.96 -25.24
N ILE A 152 -3.02 -14.93 -24.40
CA ILE A 152 -2.96 -15.04 -22.94
C ILE A 152 -4.38 -15.05 -22.37
N TYR A 153 -5.24 -14.13 -22.83
CA TYR A 153 -6.67 -14.03 -22.51
C TYR A 153 -7.39 -13.27 -23.63
N SER A 154 -8.72 -13.30 -23.64
CA SER A 154 -9.52 -12.58 -24.62
C SER A 154 -10.73 -11.91 -24.01
N GLY A 155 -10.92 -10.63 -24.36
CA GLY A 155 -12.03 -9.80 -23.90
C GLY A 155 -11.99 -9.52 -22.40
N PRO A 156 -10.99 -8.77 -21.90
CA PRO A 156 -10.94 -8.36 -20.50
C PRO A 156 -12.09 -7.39 -20.21
N VAL A 157 -12.90 -7.67 -19.20
CA VAL A 157 -14.10 -6.86 -18.86
C VAL A 157 -14.09 -6.32 -17.45
N SER A 158 -13.48 -7.02 -16.52
CA SER A 158 -13.44 -6.60 -15.12
C SER A 158 -12.11 -6.98 -14.47
N VAL A 159 -11.65 -6.15 -13.54
CA VAL A 159 -10.44 -6.37 -12.74
C VAL A 159 -10.74 -6.10 -11.26
N GLN A 160 -10.21 -6.97 -10.40
CA GLN A 160 -10.30 -6.83 -8.95
C GLN A 160 -8.91 -6.93 -8.33
N PRO A 161 -8.25 -5.80 -8.05
CA PRO A 161 -6.99 -5.80 -7.33
C PRO A 161 -7.12 -6.32 -5.89
N ASN A 162 -6.10 -7.03 -5.43
CA ASN A 162 -5.97 -7.53 -4.08
C ASN A 162 -4.94 -6.71 -3.28
N TYR A 163 -5.03 -6.78 -1.94
CA TYR A 163 -4.12 -6.06 -1.05
C TYR A 163 -2.66 -6.59 -1.08
N ASP A 164 -2.45 -7.80 -1.61
CA ASP A 164 -1.11 -8.38 -1.82
C ASP A 164 -0.49 -7.97 -3.17
N GLY A 165 -1.16 -7.13 -3.94
CA GLY A 165 -0.75 -6.65 -5.24
C GLY A 165 -1.11 -7.56 -6.40
N THR A 166 -1.73 -8.71 -6.18
CA THR A 166 -2.28 -9.52 -7.27
C THR A 166 -3.57 -8.95 -7.81
N ILE A 167 -3.94 -9.30 -9.03
CA ILE A 167 -5.09 -8.75 -9.73
C ILE A 167 -5.91 -9.91 -10.32
N TRP A 168 -7.16 -10.03 -9.91
CA TRP A 168 -8.12 -10.87 -10.63
C TRP A 168 -8.55 -10.17 -11.92
N LEU A 169 -8.51 -10.89 -13.02
CA LEU A 169 -8.98 -10.46 -14.33
C LEU A 169 -10.11 -11.38 -14.82
N VAL A 170 -11.20 -10.79 -15.23
CA VAL A 170 -12.31 -11.50 -15.89
C VAL A 170 -12.12 -11.43 -17.40
N ALA A 171 -11.95 -12.57 -18.05
CA ALA A 171 -11.80 -12.70 -19.49
C ALA A 171 -13.09 -13.25 -20.11
N TYR A 172 -13.95 -12.34 -20.56
CA TYR A 172 -15.30 -12.61 -21.07
C TYR A 172 -15.32 -13.60 -22.23
N ASN A 173 -14.45 -13.39 -23.24
CA ASN A 173 -14.40 -14.24 -24.43
C ASN A 173 -13.72 -15.57 -24.19
N SER A 174 -12.76 -15.63 -23.27
CA SER A 174 -12.08 -16.88 -22.88
C SER A 174 -12.87 -17.71 -21.87
N ASN A 175 -13.94 -17.16 -21.27
CA ASN A 175 -14.73 -17.81 -20.22
C ASN A 175 -13.91 -18.24 -19.00
N GLU A 176 -12.99 -17.43 -18.55
CA GLU A 176 -12.09 -17.75 -17.43
C GLU A 176 -11.81 -16.54 -16.54
N LEU A 177 -11.32 -16.81 -15.34
CA LEU A 177 -10.68 -15.82 -14.49
C LEU A 177 -9.18 -16.08 -14.46
N LEU A 178 -8.40 -15.01 -14.48
CA LEU A 178 -6.95 -15.09 -14.34
C LEU A 178 -6.53 -14.34 -13.09
N LEU A 179 -5.55 -14.88 -12.39
CA LEU A 179 -4.84 -14.17 -11.33
C LEU A 179 -3.50 -13.69 -11.91
N LEU A 180 -3.31 -12.37 -11.97
CA LEU A 180 -2.10 -11.73 -12.47
C LEU A 180 -1.25 -11.20 -11.31
N ASN A 181 0.07 -11.16 -11.51
CA ASN A 181 0.95 -10.37 -10.65
C ASN A 181 1.13 -8.94 -11.18
N GLN A 182 1.89 -8.10 -10.46
CA GLN A 182 2.16 -6.70 -10.82
C GLN A 182 2.94 -6.51 -12.15
N ASN A 183 3.51 -7.57 -12.70
CA ASN A 183 4.17 -7.57 -14.01
C ASN A 183 3.27 -8.11 -15.14
N GLY A 184 1.98 -8.34 -14.85
CA GLY A 184 1.03 -8.90 -15.81
C GLY A 184 1.20 -10.41 -16.09
N LYS A 185 2.08 -11.09 -15.35
CA LYS A 185 2.25 -12.53 -15.51
C LYS A 185 1.09 -13.28 -14.87
N VAL A 186 0.52 -14.22 -15.60
CA VAL A 186 -0.52 -15.13 -15.10
C VAL A 186 0.08 -16.06 -14.04
N ILE A 187 -0.46 -16.01 -12.83
CA ILE A 187 -0.10 -16.87 -11.70
C ILE A 187 -1.03 -18.08 -11.67
N ASP A 188 -2.31 -17.87 -11.93
CA ASP A 188 -3.33 -18.92 -11.88
C ASP A 188 -4.44 -18.67 -12.90
N ARG A 189 -5.11 -19.76 -13.34
CA ARG A 189 -6.26 -19.75 -14.25
C ARG A 189 -7.39 -20.54 -13.65
N ILE A 190 -8.55 -19.91 -13.56
CA ILE A 190 -9.76 -20.50 -12.98
C ILE A 190 -10.79 -20.63 -14.09
N GLU A 191 -11.05 -21.86 -14.50
CA GLU A 191 -12.05 -22.19 -15.51
C GLU A 191 -13.49 -22.22 -14.94
N GLY A 192 -13.62 -22.10 -13.61
CA GLY A 192 -14.89 -22.01 -12.90
C GLY A 192 -15.53 -23.36 -12.54
N PRO A 193 -16.86 -23.45 -12.61
CA PRO A 193 -17.60 -24.70 -12.37
C PRO A 193 -17.25 -25.80 -13.38
N ILE A 194 -17.67 -27.04 -13.14
CA ILE A 194 -17.37 -28.20 -14.00
C ILE A 194 -17.67 -27.95 -15.50
N ASN A 195 -18.68 -27.14 -15.80
CA ASN A 195 -19.04 -26.77 -17.18
C ASN A 195 -18.40 -25.45 -17.66
N GLY A 196 -17.48 -24.90 -16.89
CA GLY A 196 -16.90 -23.58 -17.15
C GLY A 196 -17.82 -22.43 -16.75
N PHE A 197 -17.29 -21.19 -16.88
CA PHE A 197 -18.09 -19.98 -16.83
C PHE A 197 -18.83 -19.75 -18.15
N ASP A 198 -19.93 -19.02 -18.10
CA ASP A 198 -20.70 -18.65 -19.31
C ASP A 198 -20.75 -17.13 -19.47
N ARG A 199 -19.75 -16.61 -20.18
CA ARG A 199 -19.52 -15.16 -20.38
C ARG A 199 -19.46 -14.41 -19.05
N PRO A 200 -18.44 -14.64 -18.21
CA PRO A 200 -18.27 -13.92 -16.97
C PRO A 200 -18.05 -12.43 -17.24
N CYS A 201 -18.74 -11.55 -16.52
CA CYS A 201 -18.75 -10.13 -16.76
C CYS A 201 -18.07 -9.31 -15.66
N ASP A 202 -18.41 -9.52 -14.40
CA ASP A 202 -17.81 -8.80 -13.27
C ASP A 202 -17.36 -9.76 -12.17
N ILE A 203 -16.40 -9.32 -11.39
CA ILE A 203 -15.92 -10.00 -10.19
C ILE A 203 -15.93 -9.04 -9.01
N LEU A 204 -16.58 -9.46 -7.92
CA LEU A 204 -16.65 -8.72 -6.66
C LEU A 204 -16.05 -9.56 -5.54
N LYS A 205 -15.10 -9.00 -4.81
CA LYS A 205 -14.61 -9.57 -3.56
C LYS A 205 -15.56 -9.19 -2.42
N LEU A 206 -16.23 -10.17 -1.85
CA LEU A 206 -17.15 -9.99 -0.74
C LEU A 206 -16.40 -9.69 0.57
N HIS A 207 -17.07 -9.09 1.55
CA HIS A 207 -16.48 -8.76 2.86
C HIS A 207 -15.95 -9.99 3.61
N ASN A 208 -16.54 -11.16 3.39
CA ASN A 208 -16.06 -12.44 3.95
C ASN A 208 -14.85 -13.04 3.20
N GLY A 209 -14.33 -12.34 2.17
CA GLY A 209 -13.19 -12.74 1.35
C GLY A 209 -13.51 -13.67 0.19
N ASN A 210 -14.74 -14.16 0.04
CA ASN A 210 -15.18 -14.93 -1.12
C ASN A 210 -15.27 -14.05 -2.37
N LEU A 211 -15.28 -14.68 -3.54
CA LEU A 211 -15.42 -14.00 -4.83
C LEU A 211 -16.79 -14.31 -5.42
N LEU A 212 -17.45 -13.27 -5.92
CA LEU A 212 -18.72 -13.41 -6.63
C LEU A 212 -18.54 -12.98 -8.07
N VAL A 213 -18.93 -13.81 -9.03
CA VAL A 213 -18.78 -13.57 -10.47
C VAL A 213 -20.15 -13.55 -11.13
N SER A 214 -20.47 -12.50 -11.89
CA SER A 214 -21.67 -12.47 -12.70
C SER A 214 -21.42 -13.21 -14.03
N GLU A 215 -22.30 -14.12 -14.39
CA GLU A 215 -22.28 -14.83 -15.68
C GLU A 215 -23.37 -14.28 -16.60
N HIS A 216 -22.97 -13.40 -17.54
CA HIS A 216 -23.91 -12.66 -18.40
C HIS A 216 -24.77 -13.59 -19.26
N ALA A 217 -24.17 -14.58 -19.93
CA ALA A 217 -24.92 -15.54 -20.73
C ALA A 217 -25.50 -16.70 -19.90
N GLY A 218 -24.93 -16.94 -18.71
CA GLY A 218 -25.42 -17.92 -17.76
C GLY A 218 -26.67 -17.47 -16.99
N ASP A 219 -27.04 -16.18 -17.03
CA ASP A 219 -28.18 -15.60 -16.33
C ASP A 219 -28.17 -15.90 -14.80
N ARG A 220 -26.98 -15.87 -14.18
CA ARG A 220 -26.75 -16.26 -12.79
C ARG A 220 -25.46 -15.64 -12.25
N LEU A 221 -25.21 -15.86 -10.95
CA LEU A 221 -23.94 -15.53 -10.31
C LEU A 221 -23.26 -16.82 -9.84
N ALA A 222 -21.93 -16.87 -9.95
CA ALA A 222 -21.11 -17.96 -9.42
C ALA A 222 -20.38 -17.49 -8.16
N LEU A 223 -20.60 -18.15 -7.03
CA LEU A 223 -19.89 -17.92 -5.77
C LEU A 223 -18.66 -18.82 -5.72
N LEU A 224 -17.51 -18.23 -5.46
CA LEU A 224 -16.22 -18.88 -5.34
C LEU A 224 -15.62 -18.56 -3.95
N ASN A 225 -14.77 -19.44 -3.44
CA ASN A 225 -13.99 -19.09 -2.26
C ASN A 225 -12.85 -18.09 -2.61
N SER A 226 -12.13 -17.61 -1.60
CA SER A 226 -11.02 -16.65 -1.78
C SER A 226 -9.87 -17.12 -2.70
N LYS A 227 -9.81 -18.44 -3.00
CA LYS A 227 -8.83 -19.06 -3.91
C LYS A 227 -9.42 -19.33 -5.31
N GLY A 228 -10.62 -18.80 -5.62
CA GLY A 228 -11.27 -19.02 -6.90
C GLY A 228 -11.95 -20.37 -7.08
N ARG A 229 -12.07 -21.22 -6.05
CA ARG A 229 -12.77 -22.51 -6.18
C ARG A 229 -14.27 -22.32 -6.08
N PHE A 230 -15.01 -22.87 -7.05
CA PHE A 230 -16.45 -22.81 -7.12
C PHE A 230 -17.13 -23.43 -5.88
N GLN A 231 -18.15 -22.76 -5.38
CA GLN A 231 -18.98 -23.20 -4.24
C GLN A 231 -20.42 -23.45 -4.66
N SER A 232 -21.09 -22.45 -5.22
CA SER A 232 -22.51 -22.53 -5.57
C SER A 232 -22.89 -21.47 -6.62
N TYR A 233 -24.08 -21.61 -7.17
CA TYR A 233 -24.72 -20.57 -7.97
C TYR A 233 -25.76 -19.80 -7.15
N ILE A 234 -25.94 -18.53 -7.48
CA ILE A 234 -26.98 -17.64 -6.97
C ILE A 234 -27.82 -17.15 -8.14
N GLY A 235 -29.15 -17.22 -8.01
CA GLY A 235 -30.07 -16.80 -9.04
C GLY A 235 -30.21 -17.81 -10.19
N THR A 236 -31.20 -17.57 -11.04
CA THR A 236 -31.53 -18.38 -12.22
C THR A 236 -32.12 -17.50 -13.33
N LYS A 237 -32.19 -18.03 -14.54
CA LYS A 237 -32.80 -17.32 -15.69
C LYS A 237 -34.27 -16.99 -15.46
N GLY A 238 -34.67 -15.75 -15.72
CA GLY A 238 -36.08 -15.36 -15.73
C GLY A 238 -36.33 -13.91 -15.30
N ARG A 239 -37.56 -13.58 -14.95
CA ARG A 239 -38.04 -12.25 -14.56
C ARG A 239 -38.62 -12.16 -13.16
N GLY A 240 -38.79 -13.29 -12.47
CA GLY A 240 -39.28 -13.34 -11.09
C GLY A 240 -38.24 -12.83 -10.09
N LEU A 241 -38.60 -12.91 -8.82
CA LEU A 241 -37.67 -12.62 -7.72
C LEU A 241 -36.57 -13.69 -7.69
N GLY A 242 -35.29 -13.20 -7.64
CA GLY A 242 -34.12 -14.08 -7.71
C GLY A 242 -33.81 -14.65 -9.10
N GLN A 243 -34.50 -14.19 -10.13
CA GLN A 243 -34.24 -14.55 -11.51
C GLN A 243 -33.66 -13.37 -12.26
N MET A 244 -32.70 -13.61 -13.16
CA MET A 244 -31.97 -12.57 -13.90
C MET A 244 -31.93 -12.87 -15.39
N VAL A 245 -31.68 -11.85 -16.20
CA VAL A 245 -31.40 -11.95 -17.65
C VAL A 245 -30.23 -11.05 -17.98
N GLY A 246 -29.07 -11.65 -18.22
CA GLY A 246 -27.84 -10.94 -18.54
C GLY A 246 -27.35 -10.04 -17.40
N PRO A 247 -27.06 -10.58 -16.20
CA PRO A 247 -26.47 -9.79 -15.11
C PRO A 247 -25.11 -9.24 -15.51
N LEU A 248 -24.83 -7.99 -15.11
CA LEU A 248 -23.58 -7.30 -15.42
C LEU A 248 -22.75 -7.05 -14.15
N TYR A 249 -22.86 -5.84 -13.59
CA TYR A 249 -21.98 -5.39 -12.53
C TYR A 249 -22.56 -5.63 -11.13
N LEU A 250 -21.66 -5.75 -10.17
CA LEU A 250 -21.91 -6.17 -8.80
C LEU A 250 -21.45 -5.11 -7.80
N ALA A 251 -22.23 -4.93 -6.73
CA ALA A 251 -21.82 -4.17 -5.55
C ALA A 251 -22.30 -4.84 -4.28
N GLN A 252 -21.64 -4.56 -3.14
CA GLN A 252 -22.05 -5.02 -1.82
C GLN A 252 -22.15 -3.84 -0.86
N ASP A 253 -23.21 -3.77 -0.06
CA ASP A 253 -23.36 -2.77 0.98
C ASP A 253 -22.73 -3.22 2.32
N TYR A 254 -22.68 -2.32 3.31
CA TYR A 254 -22.10 -2.62 4.63
C TYR A 254 -22.94 -3.62 5.46
N LEU A 255 -24.19 -3.89 5.06
CA LEU A 255 -25.01 -4.98 5.62
C LEU A 255 -24.81 -6.31 4.89
N GLU A 256 -23.78 -6.37 4.03
CA GLU A 256 -23.42 -7.52 3.20
C GLU A 256 -24.47 -7.92 2.17
N ARG A 257 -25.47 -7.06 1.85
CA ARG A 257 -26.39 -7.31 0.75
C ARG A 257 -25.70 -7.14 -0.58
N ILE A 258 -26.02 -8.00 -1.54
CA ILE A 258 -25.46 -8.05 -2.89
C ILE A 258 -26.45 -7.40 -3.86
N TYR A 259 -25.97 -6.43 -4.62
CA TYR A 259 -26.72 -5.71 -5.64
C TYR A 259 -26.18 -6.06 -7.01
N VAL A 260 -27.07 -6.39 -7.95
CA VAL A 260 -26.73 -6.85 -9.30
C VAL A 260 -27.51 -6.07 -10.32
N THR A 261 -26.84 -5.47 -11.29
CA THR A 261 -27.51 -4.86 -12.44
C THR A 261 -27.97 -5.95 -13.41
N ASP A 262 -29.27 -6.13 -13.48
CA ASP A 262 -29.98 -7.10 -14.36
C ASP A 262 -30.39 -6.38 -15.66
N TYR A 263 -29.47 -6.34 -16.60
CA TYR A 263 -29.58 -5.56 -17.84
C TYR A 263 -30.82 -5.91 -18.65
N GLY A 264 -31.09 -7.21 -18.87
CA GLY A 264 -32.20 -7.67 -19.69
C GLY A 264 -33.57 -7.44 -19.03
N ASN A 265 -33.65 -7.39 -17.72
CA ASN A 265 -34.87 -7.05 -17.00
C ASN A 265 -34.97 -5.56 -16.65
N ARG A 266 -33.94 -4.76 -16.95
CA ARG A 266 -33.88 -3.29 -16.73
C ARG A 266 -34.11 -2.91 -15.27
N ARG A 267 -33.44 -3.58 -14.35
CA ARG A 267 -33.60 -3.43 -12.91
C ARG A 267 -32.31 -3.74 -12.17
N VAL A 268 -32.30 -3.51 -10.86
CA VAL A 268 -31.28 -3.99 -9.94
C VAL A 268 -31.91 -5.05 -9.06
N ASP A 269 -31.34 -6.25 -9.03
CA ASP A 269 -31.72 -7.32 -8.11
C ASP A 269 -30.90 -7.25 -6.84
N VAL A 270 -31.51 -7.51 -5.69
CA VAL A 270 -30.87 -7.47 -4.38
C VAL A 270 -31.03 -8.82 -3.69
N PHE A 271 -29.88 -9.37 -3.25
CA PHE A 271 -29.77 -10.60 -2.49
C PHE A 271 -29.21 -10.32 -1.09
N ASP A 272 -29.52 -11.19 -0.12
CA ASP A 272 -28.87 -11.15 1.17
C ASP A 272 -27.45 -11.74 1.10
N LYS A 273 -26.71 -11.71 2.21
CA LYS A 273 -25.34 -12.24 2.32
C LYS A 273 -25.22 -13.75 2.00
N ASP A 274 -26.31 -14.48 2.14
CA ASP A 274 -26.38 -15.92 1.91
C ASP A 274 -26.84 -16.26 0.46
N GLY A 275 -27.12 -15.21 -0.34
CA GLY A 275 -27.55 -15.35 -1.73
C GLY A 275 -29.04 -15.57 -1.92
N ASN A 276 -29.86 -15.36 -0.87
CA ASN A 276 -31.29 -15.41 -1.01
C ASN A 276 -31.83 -14.10 -1.60
N PRO A 277 -32.79 -14.15 -2.54
CA PRO A 277 -33.32 -12.93 -3.14
C PRO A 277 -34.21 -12.17 -2.15
N VAL A 278 -34.01 -10.85 -2.05
CA VAL A 278 -34.76 -10.00 -1.12
C VAL A 278 -35.80 -9.15 -1.85
N PHE A 279 -35.38 -8.37 -2.82
CA PHE A 279 -36.25 -7.54 -3.66
C PHE A 279 -35.51 -7.13 -4.94
N PHE A 280 -36.17 -6.39 -5.80
CA PHE A 280 -35.57 -5.69 -6.95
C PHE A 280 -36.18 -4.30 -7.10
N PHE A 281 -35.44 -3.38 -7.76
CA PHE A 281 -35.88 -2.00 -7.99
C PHE A 281 -35.41 -1.48 -9.34
N GLY A 282 -35.75 -0.24 -9.65
CA GLY A 282 -35.38 0.43 -10.90
C GLY A 282 -36.55 0.56 -11.88
N GLY A 283 -37.75 0.13 -11.47
CA GLY A 283 -38.99 0.39 -12.22
C GLY A 283 -39.42 1.87 -12.17
N LYS A 284 -40.52 2.19 -12.83
CA LYS A 284 -41.08 3.56 -12.84
C LYS A 284 -41.48 3.97 -11.42
N GLN A 285 -41.05 5.18 -10.99
CA GLN A 285 -41.39 5.78 -9.69
C GLN A 285 -41.60 7.29 -9.88
N GLY A 286 -42.84 7.77 -9.70
CA GLY A 286 -43.17 9.17 -9.93
C GLY A 286 -42.78 9.62 -11.34
N ASP A 287 -41.93 10.63 -11.44
CA ASP A 287 -41.39 11.19 -12.69
C ASP A 287 -40.23 10.37 -13.26
N PHE A 288 -39.65 9.48 -12.46
CA PHE A 288 -38.63 8.56 -12.95
C PHE A 288 -39.23 7.48 -13.86
N ALA A 289 -38.80 7.47 -15.10
CA ALA A 289 -39.37 6.56 -16.12
C ALA A 289 -38.91 5.09 -15.98
N GLY A 290 -38.07 4.78 -15.00
CA GLY A 290 -37.39 3.50 -14.81
C GLY A 290 -36.11 3.37 -15.63
N LEU A 291 -35.24 2.46 -15.18
CA LEU A 291 -33.98 2.11 -15.85
C LEU A 291 -34.26 1.54 -17.24
N LYS A 292 -33.36 1.79 -18.19
CA LYS A 292 -33.45 1.34 -19.57
C LYS A 292 -32.37 0.33 -19.94
N GLY A 293 -31.15 0.57 -19.48
CA GLY A 293 -29.99 -0.31 -19.64
C GLY A 293 -29.03 -0.14 -18.46
N PRO A 294 -29.38 -0.69 -17.27
CA PRO A 294 -28.52 -0.56 -16.11
C PRO A 294 -27.18 -1.27 -16.33
N THR A 295 -26.09 -0.56 -16.14
CA THR A 295 -24.72 -1.07 -16.25
C THR A 295 -24.01 -0.97 -14.90
N GLY A 296 -23.08 -0.02 -14.73
CA GLY A 296 -22.28 0.12 -13.52
C GLY A 296 -23.12 0.39 -12.26
N ILE A 297 -22.68 -0.17 -11.15
CA ILE A 297 -23.29 0.02 -9.83
C ILE A 297 -22.22 0.24 -8.76
N ALA A 298 -22.43 1.21 -7.89
CA ALA A 298 -21.62 1.46 -6.71
C ALA A 298 -22.50 1.87 -5.54
N ILE A 299 -21.99 1.69 -4.31
CA ILE A 299 -22.71 2.02 -3.08
C ILE A 299 -21.78 2.85 -2.19
N ILE A 300 -22.29 3.99 -1.73
CA ILE A 300 -21.64 4.81 -0.69
C ILE A 300 -22.66 5.01 0.42
N ASP A 301 -22.33 4.57 1.62
CA ASP A 301 -23.20 4.65 2.80
C ASP A 301 -24.62 4.12 2.54
N GLU A 302 -25.62 5.00 2.48
CA GLU A 302 -27.02 4.67 2.27
C GLU A 302 -27.47 4.79 0.81
N THR A 303 -26.58 5.22 -0.09
CA THR A 303 -26.93 5.58 -1.48
C THR A 303 -26.36 4.59 -2.47
N VAL A 304 -27.22 4.13 -3.40
CA VAL A 304 -26.88 3.25 -4.52
C VAL A 304 -26.85 4.08 -5.81
N TYR A 305 -25.73 4.05 -6.51
CA TYR A 305 -25.49 4.74 -7.77
C TYR A 305 -25.57 3.74 -8.92
N VAL A 306 -26.39 4.01 -9.92
CA VAL A 306 -26.59 3.12 -11.08
C VAL A 306 -26.39 3.91 -12.37
N ALA A 307 -25.42 3.46 -13.19
CA ALA A 307 -25.28 3.95 -14.56
C ALA A 307 -26.27 3.27 -15.49
N ASP A 308 -26.66 3.97 -16.53
CA ASP A 308 -27.57 3.45 -17.56
C ASP A 308 -27.05 3.78 -18.95
N ASP A 309 -26.65 2.77 -19.73
CA ASP A 309 -26.01 2.93 -21.04
C ASP A 309 -26.97 3.39 -22.14
N GLN A 310 -28.28 3.19 -21.92
CA GLN A 310 -29.30 3.59 -22.87
C GLN A 310 -29.71 5.08 -22.72
N THR A 311 -29.57 5.60 -21.50
CA THR A 311 -29.89 7.01 -21.22
C THR A 311 -28.64 7.88 -21.12
N GLY A 312 -27.47 7.29 -20.89
CA GLY A 312 -26.21 8.00 -20.64
C GLY A 312 -26.22 8.79 -19.31
N ALA A 313 -27.01 8.36 -18.34
CA ALA A 313 -27.19 9.00 -17.04
C ALA A 313 -26.60 8.17 -15.91
N VAL A 314 -26.45 8.79 -14.73
CA VAL A 314 -26.22 8.10 -13.45
C VAL A 314 -27.34 8.49 -12.50
N TYR A 315 -28.00 7.49 -11.95
CA TYR A 315 -29.15 7.63 -11.06
C TYR A 315 -28.79 7.26 -9.64
N GLU A 316 -29.37 7.97 -8.67
CA GLU A 316 -29.28 7.69 -7.25
C GLU A 316 -30.56 7.03 -6.73
N PHE A 317 -30.36 6.00 -5.92
CA PHE A 317 -31.43 5.33 -5.16
C PHE A 317 -31.00 5.19 -3.70
N ASP A 318 -31.96 5.11 -2.79
CA ASP A 318 -31.68 4.60 -1.45
C ASP A 318 -31.50 3.08 -1.45
N ARG A 319 -31.01 2.51 -0.36
CA ARG A 319 -30.82 1.05 -0.23
C ARG A 319 -32.11 0.21 -0.23
N SER A 320 -33.27 0.86 -0.19
CA SER A 320 -34.58 0.23 -0.34
C SER A 320 -35.07 0.28 -1.80
N GLY A 321 -34.29 0.92 -2.69
CA GLY A 321 -34.59 1.02 -4.11
C GLY A 321 -35.52 2.18 -4.47
N ASN A 322 -35.73 3.15 -3.58
CA ASN A 322 -36.45 4.37 -3.90
C ASN A 322 -35.55 5.30 -4.70
N PHE A 323 -36.08 5.83 -5.82
CA PHE A 323 -35.38 6.81 -6.65
C PHE A 323 -35.23 8.12 -5.89
N LEU A 324 -34.01 8.68 -5.87
CA LEU A 324 -33.70 9.95 -5.19
C LEU A 324 -33.57 11.08 -6.20
N ARG A 325 -32.61 10.96 -7.15
CA ARG A 325 -32.37 11.97 -8.21
C ARG A 325 -31.56 11.42 -9.37
N GLU A 326 -31.47 12.20 -10.46
CA GLU A 326 -30.43 12.03 -11.48
C GLU A 326 -29.16 12.74 -10.99
N LEU A 327 -28.08 12.00 -10.67
CA LEU A 327 -26.80 12.60 -10.31
C LEU A 327 -26.11 13.22 -11.52
N CYS A 328 -26.11 12.49 -12.64
CA CYS A 328 -25.70 12.99 -13.94
C CYS A 328 -26.86 12.88 -14.90
N GLU A 329 -27.15 13.98 -15.60
CA GLU A 329 -28.27 14.07 -16.54
C GLU A 329 -28.10 13.11 -17.71
N LYS A 330 -29.21 12.83 -18.39
CA LYS A 330 -29.22 12.02 -19.63
C LYS A 330 -28.27 12.60 -20.67
N GLU A 331 -27.67 11.71 -21.47
CA GLU A 331 -26.71 12.05 -22.54
C GLU A 331 -25.36 12.63 -22.02
N THR A 332 -25.13 12.64 -20.70
CA THR A 332 -23.82 13.02 -20.11
C THR A 332 -22.72 12.05 -20.54
N PHE A 333 -23.02 10.78 -20.54
CA PHE A 333 -22.14 9.72 -20.98
C PHE A 333 -22.62 9.10 -22.29
N LYS A 334 -21.67 8.66 -23.13
CA LYS A 334 -22.00 8.01 -24.41
C LYS A 334 -22.36 6.54 -24.23
N LYS A 335 -21.58 5.85 -23.41
CA LYS A 335 -21.76 4.43 -23.13
C LYS A 335 -21.12 4.11 -21.79
N PRO A 336 -21.78 4.51 -20.69
CA PRO A 336 -21.24 4.26 -19.35
C PRO A 336 -21.22 2.76 -19.04
N GLU A 337 -20.12 2.31 -18.49
CA GLU A 337 -19.88 0.93 -18.05
C GLU A 337 -19.80 0.87 -16.52
N ALA A 338 -18.80 0.21 -15.94
CA ALA A 338 -18.66 0.08 -14.50
C ALA A 338 -18.51 1.41 -13.75
N ILE A 339 -19.01 1.43 -12.53
CA ILE A 339 -18.74 2.47 -11.52
C ILE A 339 -18.02 1.83 -10.34
N LYS A 340 -16.99 2.50 -9.84
CA LYS A 340 -16.30 2.14 -8.59
C LYS A 340 -16.12 3.38 -7.71
N VAL A 341 -15.84 3.18 -6.42
CA VAL A 341 -15.56 4.27 -5.46
C VAL A 341 -14.05 4.45 -5.31
N TRP A 342 -13.58 5.68 -5.41
CA TRP A 342 -12.17 6.01 -5.19
C TRP A 342 -11.97 7.45 -4.71
N ASN A 343 -11.14 7.64 -3.69
CA ASN A 343 -10.78 8.96 -3.15
C ASN A 343 -11.98 9.87 -2.85
N GLY A 344 -13.06 9.30 -2.29
CA GLY A 344 -14.28 10.04 -1.99
C GLY A 344 -15.02 10.57 -3.23
N SER A 345 -14.88 9.88 -4.36
CA SER A 345 -15.60 10.15 -5.61
C SER A 345 -16.02 8.84 -6.26
N LEU A 346 -16.91 8.91 -7.23
CA LEU A 346 -17.20 7.78 -8.11
C LEU A 346 -16.29 7.84 -9.34
N ILE A 347 -15.80 6.70 -9.79
CA ILE A 347 -15.09 6.56 -11.07
C ILE A 347 -15.98 5.78 -12.01
N ILE A 348 -16.22 6.32 -13.22
CA ILE A 348 -17.00 5.68 -14.27
C ILE A 348 -16.18 5.55 -15.55
N CYS A 349 -16.35 4.43 -16.25
CA CYS A 349 -15.80 4.20 -17.57
C CYS A 349 -16.81 4.60 -18.64
N ASP A 350 -16.37 5.33 -19.68
CA ASP A 350 -17.23 5.77 -20.79
C ASP A 350 -16.45 5.77 -22.11
N VAL A 351 -16.70 4.78 -22.94
CA VAL A 351 -16.04 4.53 -24.24
C VAL A 351 -14.53 4.33 -24.08
N ASN A 352 -13.73 5.39 -24.13
CA ASN A 352 -12.27 5.36 -24.02
C ASN A 352 -11.75 6.28 -22.91
N ARG A 353 -12.62 6.75 -22.02
CA ARG A 353 -12.25 7.67 -20.92
C ARG A 353 -12.66 7.15 -19.56
N ILE A 354 -11.94 7.59 -18.57
CA ILE A 354 -12.21 7.34 -17.15
C ILE A 354 -12.54 8.70 -16.54
N VAL A 355 -13.73 8.82 -15.97
CA VAL A 355 -14.26 10.08 -15.44
C VAL A 355 -14.54 9.92 -13.95
N SER A 356 -14.11 10.89 -13.16
CA SER A 356 -14.53 11.04 -11.77
C SER A 356 -15.83 11.82 -11.73
N ILE A 357 -16.73 11.41 -10.84
CA ILE A 357 -17.98 12.08 -10.52
C ILE A 357 -17.95 12.43 -9.03
N ASP A 358 -18.08 13.70 -8.71
CA ASP A 358 -18.36 14.13 -7.35
C ASP A 358 -19.80 13.72 -7.00
N TYR A 359 -19.99 12.87 -6.01
CA TYR A 359 -21.30 12.27 -5.71
C TYR A 359 -22.28 13.24 -5.04
N ASP A 360 -21.81 14.38 -4.51
CA ASP A 360 -22.69 15.41 -3.93
C ASP A 360 -23.25 16.32 -5.01
N THR A 361 -22.40 16.75 -5.94
CA THR A 361 -22.69 17.79 -6.93
C THR A 361 -22.94 17.27 -8.34
N GLY A 362 -22.48 16.04 -8.65
CA GLY A 362 -22.47 15.50 -10.02
C GLY A 362 -21.38 16.09 -10.92
N ALA A 363 -20.47 16.89 -10.36
CA ALA A 363 -19.38 17.50 -11.14
C ALA A 363 -18.43 16.43 -11.70
N LEU A 364 -18.01 16.62 -12.95
CA LEU A 364 -17.19 15.67 -13.67
C LEU A 364 -15.76 16.13 -13.83
N PHE A 365 -14.83 15.19 -13.70
CA PHE A 365 -13.43 15.40 -14.02
C PHE A 365 -12.87 14.20 -14.79
N GLU A 366 -12.25 14.43 -15.96
CA GLU A 366 -11.63 13.36 -16.73
C GLU A 366 -10.26 13.00 -16.16
N TYR A 367 -10.15 11.82 -15.51
CA TYR A 367 -8.90 11.32 -14.95
C TYR A 367 -7.93 10.83 -16.00
N ALA A 368 -8.42 10.08 -16.98
CA ALA A 368 -7.61 9.49 -18.04
C ALA A 368 -8.41 9.22 -19.31
N ARG A 369 -7.65 9.02 -20.38
CA ARG A 369 -8.17 8.56 -21.67
C ARG A 369 -7.18 7.57 -22.27
N THR A 370 -7.69 6.45 -22.79
CA THR A 370 -6.87 5.53 -23.59
C THR A 370 -6.58 6.13 -24.96
N GLY A 371 -5.31 6.07 -25.38
CA GLY A 371 -4.84 6.78 -26.57
C GLY A 371 -5.24 6.14 -27.90
N ASN A 372 -5.60 4.87 -27.90
CA ASN A 372 -5.84 4.08 -29.10
C ASN A 372 -7.33 3.92 -29.41
N ALA A 373 -7.68 3.93 -30.69
CA ALA A 373 -8.99 3.57 -31.17
C ALA A 373 -8.86 2.36 -32.13
N PRO A 374 -9.74 1.38 -32.06
CA PRO A 374 -10.96 1.36 -31.24
C PRO A 374 -10.70 0.94 -29.79
N SER A 375 -11.47 1.49 -28.86
CA SER A 375 -11.36 1.22 -27.43
C SER A 375 -12.77 1.07 -26.81
N ARG A 376 -12.91 0.20 -25.83
CA ARG A 376 -14.06 0.07 -24.94
C ARG A 376 -13.56 -0.24 -23.55
N VAL A 377 -13.34 0.83 -22.80
CA VAL A 377 -12.97 0.73 -21.37
C VAL A 377 -14.19 0.26 -20.59
N THR A 378 -14.10 -0.89 -19.98
CA THR A 378 -15.24 -1.53 -19.30
C THR A 378 -15.22 -1.33 -17.79
N LEU A 379 -14.03 -1.36 -17.17
CA LEU A 379 -13.89 -1.14 -15.74
C LEU A 379 -12.56 -0.46 -15.42
N ALA A 380 -12.58 0.42 -14.43
CA ALA A 380 -11.42 1.04 -13.81
C ALA A 380 -11.50 0.81 -12.29
N ASN A 381 -10.51 0.14 -11.71
CA ASN A 381 -10.50 -0.21 -10.29
C ASN A 381 -9.16 0.18 -9.66
N PRO A 382 -9.15 0.97 -8.59
CA PRO A 382 -7.92 1.35 -7.91
C PRO A 382 -7.23 0.14 -7.27
N ASP A 383 -5.90 0.13 -7.32
CA ASP A 383 -5.07 -0.85 -6.64
C ASP A 383 -4.47 -0.30 -5.33
N VAL A 384 -3.81 -1.18 -4.57
CA VAL A 384 -3.14 -0.80 -3.31
C VAL A 384 -1.88 0.05 -3.52
N ASN A 385 -1.35 0.11 -4.74
CA ASN A 385 -0.15 0.86 -5.11
C ASN A 385 -0.46 2.30 -5.58
N GLY A 386 -1.73 2.73 -5.48
CA GLY A 386 -2.18 4.05 -5.91
C GLY A 386 -2.34 4.20 -7.42
N ASN A 387 -2.34 3.09 -8.16
CA ASN A 387 -2.67 3.07 -9.57
C ASN A 387 -4.15 2.76 -9.76
N VAL A 388 -4.62 2.93 -10.98
CA VAL A 388 -5.94 2.47 -11.43
C VAL A 388 -5.72 1.42 -12.52
N ILE A 389 -6.21 0.21 -12.27
CA ILE A 389 -6.15 -0.89 -13.23
C ILE A 389 -7.40 -0.82 -14.11
N VAL A 390 -7.20 -0.83 -15.42
CA VAL A 390 -8.24 -0.53 -16.41
C VAL A 390 -8.33 -1.66 -17.42
N SER A 391 -9.51 -2.24 -17.58
CA SER A 391 -9.78 -3.22 -18.64
C SER A 391 -10.32 -2.56 -19.90
N ASP A 392 -9.75 -2.88 -21.06
CA ASP A 392 -10.23 -2.46 -22.38
C ASP A 392 -10.59 -3.69 -23.22
N PHE A 393 -11.88 -3.89 -23.40
CA PHE A 393 -12.43 -5.06 -24.09
C PHE A 393 -12.04 -5.14 -25.56
N ILE A 394 -12.05 -4.01 -26.29
CA ILE A 394 -11.78 -3.99 -27.74
C ILE A 394 -10.28 -4.01 -27.99
N ALA A 395 -9.51 -3.23 -27.24
CA ALA A 395 -8.05 -3.27 -27.34
C ALA A 395 -7.48 -4.63 -26.89
N ASN A 396 -8.26 -5.43 -26.16
CA ASN A 396 -7.87 -6.70 -25.57
C ASN A 396 -6.65 -6.53 -24.63
N GLU A 397 -6.70 -5.50 -23.78
CA GLU A 397 -5.58 -5.06 -22.97
C GLU A 397 -6.03 -4.61 -21.58
N VAL A 398 -5.17 -4.79 -20.60
CA VAL A 398 -5.33 -4.23 -19.24
C VAL A 398 -4.26 -3.19 -19.04
N TYR A 399 -4.66 -1.94 -18.78
CA TYR A 399 -3.75 -0.83 -18.53
C TYR A 399 -3.53 -0.63 -17.04
N VAL A 400 -2.31 -0.24 -16.68
CA VAL A 400 -1.97 0.32 -15.37
C VAL A 400 -1.83 1.82 -15.53
N MET A 401 -2.77 2.58 -14.96
CA MET A 401 -2.78 4.03 -15.01
C MET A 401 -2.26 4.58 -13.68
N SER A 402 -1.28 5.47 -13.74
CA SER A 402 -0.68 6.12 -12.56
C SER A 402 -0.77 7.64 -12.67
N LYS A 403 -0.68 8.33 -11.55
CA LYS A 403 -0.54 9.79 -11.53
C LYS A 403 0.73 10.18 -12.32
N VAL A 404 0.64 11.22 -13.14
CA VAL A 404 1.76 11.67 -13.98
C VAL A 404 3.02 11.95 -13.15
N GLN A 405 2.87 12.52 -11.96
CA GLN A 405 3.98 12.80 -11.05
C GLN A 405 4.71 11.53 -10.60
N GLU A 406 3.99 10.43 -10.37
CA GLU A 406 4.56 9.13 -9.99
C GLU A 406 5.41 8.51 -11.11
N LEU A 407 5.09 8.81 -12.36
CA LEU A 407 5.84 8.30 -13.52
C LEU A 407 7.18 9.01 -13.71
N VAL A 408 7.24 10.28 -13.36
CA VAL A 408 8.45 11.10 -13.53
C VAL A 408 9.45 10.87 -12.40
N GLY A 409 8.97 10.56 -11.19
CA GLY A 409 9.76 10.55 -9.96
C GLY A 409 10.46 9.26 -9.59
N GLY A 410 10.20 8.17 -10.29
CA GLY A 410 10.75 6.86 -9.95
C GLY A 410 10.21 6.26 -8.65
N LEU A 411 10.90 5.23 -8.16
CA LEU A 411 10.59 4.54 -6.91
C LEU A 411 11.56 4.99 -5.80
N PHE A 412 11.05 5.12 -4.59
CA PHE A 412 11.89 5.24 -3.40
C PHE A 412 12.27 3.84 -2.93
N VAL A 413 13.56 3.53 -2.97
CA VAL A 413 14.11 2.27 -2.50
C VAL A 413 15.00 2.55 -1.30
N GLN A 414 14.89 1.73 -0.26
CA GLN A 414 15.73 1.81 0.92
C GLN A 414 16.07 0.42 1.43
N ILE A 415 17.36 0.19 1.67
CA ILE A 415 17.83 -1.00 2.38
C ILE A 415 17.61 -0.75 3.87
N GLU A 416 16.63 -1.46 4.45
CA GLU A 416 16.17 -1.26 5.83
C GLU A 416 17.07 -1.97 6.83
N GLN A 417 17.35 -3.23 6.55
CA GLN A 417 18.09 -4.13 7.42
C GLN A 417 19.07 -4.96 6.60
N LEU A 418 20.23 -5.23 7.17
CA LEU A 418 21.21 -6.17 6.64
C LEU A 418 21.81 -6.96 7.79
N ASP A 419 21.65 -8.29 7.74
CA ASP A 419 22.23 -9.21 8.70
C ASP A 419 23.33 -10.05 8.05
N ALA A 420 24.57 -9.81 8.50
CA ALA A 420 25.76 -10.53 8.11
C ALA A 420 26.25 -11.51 9.20
N SER A 421 25.47 -11.77 10.24
CA SER A 421 25.89 -12.62 11.39
C SER A 421 26.26 -14.03 10.98
N LYS A 422 25.71 -14.52 9.85
CA LYS A 422 25.97 -15.85 9.27
C LYS A 422 26.83 -15.77 8.01
N PHE A 423 27.73 -14.79 7.93
CA PHE A 423 28.63 -14.63 6.78
C PHE A 423 29.24 -15.97 6.34
N PRO A 424 29.30 -16.33 5.03
CA PRO A 424 29.04 -15.49 3.86
C PRO A 424 27.55 -15.37 3.48
N GLN A 425 26.63 -15.96 4.23
CA GLN A 425 25.21 -15.77 4.01
C GLN A 425 24.75 -14.44 4.57
N ILE A 426 24.16 -13.61 3.71
CA ILE A 426 23.63 -12.30 4.04
C ILE A 426 22.12 -12.34 3.90
N THR A 427 21.41 -11.73 4.87
CA THR A 427 19.98 -11.48 4.77
C THR A 427 19.75 -9.97 4.67
N LEU A 428 18.83 -9.55 3.82
CA LEU A 428 18.59 -8.17 3.46
C LEU A 428 17.09 -7.88 3.46
N GLU A 429 16.70 -6.74 4.01
CA GLU A 429 15.34 -6.19 3.89
C GLU A 429 15.36 -4.91 3.08
N LEU A 430 14.48 -4.85 2.06
CA LEU A 430 14.30 -3.70 1.18
C LEU A 430 12.91 -3.12 1.37
N ARG A 431 12.83 -1.81 1.51
CA ARG A 431 11.58 -1.05 1.42
C ARG A 431 11.47 -0.45 0.03
N VAL A 432 10.29 -0.58 -0.59
CA VAL A 432 9.95 0.04 -1.87
C VAL A 432 8.66 0.83 -1.70
N GLU A 433 8.71 2.10 -2.02
CA GLU A 433 7.58 3.03 -1.93
C GLU A 433 7.54 3.92 -3.19
N ASN A 434 6.40 4.55 -3.42
CA ASN A 434 6.33 5.67 -4.35
C ASN A 434 6.81 6.98 -3.68
N ARG A 435 6.79 8.10 -4.40
CA ARG A 435 7.22 9.42 -3.90
C ARG A 435 6.42 9.88 -2.67
N HIS A 436 5.16 9.47 -2.53
CA HIS A 436 4.23 9.91 -1.47
C HIS A 436 4.13 8.92 -0.30
N ARG A 437 5.17 8.13 -0.03
CA ARG A 437 5.22 7.12 1.04
C ARG A 437 4.26 5.96 0.90
N GLN A 438 3.58 5.83 -0.25
CA GLN A 438 2.71 4.70 -0.46
C GLN A 438 3.54 3.45 -0.78
N PRO A 439 3.39 2.36 -0.02
CA PRO A 439 4.12 1.12 -0.26
C PRO A 439 3.83 0.55 -1.65
N VAL A 440 4.85 0.04 -2.32
CA VAL A 440 4.70 -0.73 -3.55
C VAL A 440 4.66 -2.20 -3.20
N VAL A 441 3.51 -2.84 -3.44
CA VAL A 441 3.20 -4.22 -3.05
C VAL A 441 3.16 -5.13 -4.27
N GLY A 442 3.44 -6.42 -4.09
CA GLY A 442 3.29 -7.44 -5.12
C GLY A 442 4.50 -7.63 -6.04
N LEU A 443 5.64 -6.99 -5.73
CA LEU A 443 6.88 -7.21 -6.48
C LEU A 443 7.37 -8.65 -6.32
N GLN A 444 7.96 -9.18 -7.38
CA GLN A 444 8.53 -10.52 -7.46
C GLN A 444 10.05 -10.45 -7.54
N GLU A 445 10.76 -11.56 -7.36
CA GLU A 445 12.22 -11.62 -7.46
C GLU A 445 12.76 -10.96 -8.72
N ALA A 446 12.07 -11.12 -9.85
CA ALA A 446 12.45 -10.55 -11.15
C ALA A 446 12.44 -8.99 -11.18
N ASN A 447 11.80 -8.34 -10.20
CA ASN A 447 11.80 -6.88 -10.10
C ASN A 447 13.06 -6.34 -9.42
N PHE A 448 13.90 -7.19 -8.83
CA PHE A 448 15.04 -6.80 -8.01
C PHE A 448 16.36 -7.20 -8.63
N TYR A 449 17.33 -6.32 -8.55
CA TYR A 449 18.71 -6.59 -8.89
C TYR A 449 19.60 -6.20 -7.70
N LEU A 450 20.33 -7.17 -7.14
CA LEU A 450 21.25 -6.96 -6.03
C LEU A 450 22.69 -7.14 -6.46
N SER A 451 23.56 -6.25 -6.01
CA SER A 451 24.98 -6.31 -6.30
C SER A 451 25.84 -6.00 -5.07
N GLU A 452 27.04 -6.58 -5.02
CA GLU A 452 28.12 -6.22 -4.09
C GLU A 452 29.33 -5.74 -4.90
N LYS A 453 29.84 -4.53 -4.60
CA LYS A 453 30.94 -3.93 -5.39
C LYS A 453 30.65 -3.97 -6.89
N GLN A 454 29.46 -3.62 -7.31
CA GLN A 454 29.03 -3.59 -8.72
C GLN A 454 29.06 -4.98 -9.41
N ARG A 455 29.05 -6.08 -8.64
CA ARG A 455 28.96 -7.45 -9.17
C ARG A 455 27.66 -8.07 -8.69
N PRO A 456 26.91 -8.77 -9.55
CA PRO A 456 25.72 -9.50 -9.14
C PRO A 456 26.03 -10.44 -7.97
N VAL A 457 25.12 -10.49 -6.99
CA VAL A 457 25.25 -11.41 -5.86
C VAL A 457 25.02 -12.86 -6.29
N SER A 458 25.58 -13.83 -5.55
CA SER A 458 25.42 -15.25 -5.82
C SER A 458 24.30 -15.85 -4.98
N ASN A 459 23.61 -16.87 -5.51
CA ASN A 459 22.55 -17.61 -4.81
C ASN A 459 21.47 -16.69 -4.21
N LEU A 460 21.03 -15.68 -4.96
CA LEU A 460 19.92 -14.82 -4.56
C LEU A 460 18.67 -15.68 -4.35
N LYS A 461 17.98 -15.47 -3.24
CA LYS A 461 16.70 -16.08 -2.91
C LYS A 461 15.74 -15.02 -2.38
N PHE A 462 14.59 -14.94 -2.97
CA PHE A 462 13.46 -14.17 -2.43
C PHE A 462 12.86 -14.95 -1.25
N LEU A 463 12.90 -14.38 -0.05
CA LEU A 463 12.38 -15.01 1.17
C LEU A 463 10.90 -14.68 1.40
N GLY A 464 10.42 -13.55 0.89
CA GLY A 464 9.04 -13.15 1.00
C GLY A 464 8.86 -11.63 1.06
N ALA A 465 7.59 -11.23 1.12
CA ALA A 465 7.17 -9.86 1.31
C ALA A 465 6.43 -9.72 2.64
N ALA A 466 6.65 -8.62 3.36
CA ALA A 466 5.95 -8.35 4.62
C ALA A 466 4.44 -8.13 4.42
N SER A 467 4.00 -7.77 3.20
CA SER A 467 2.58 -7.72 2.81
C SER A 467 1.86 -9.07 2.95
N ASN A 468 2.60 -10.18 2.93
CA ASN A 468 2.05 -11.53 3.10
C ASN A 468 1.99 -11.96 4.58
N ASN A 469 2.46 -11.13 5.51
CA ASN A 469 2.35 -11.42 6.93
C ASN A 469 0.88 -11.38 7.38
N THR A 470 0.45 -12.45 8.02
CA THR A 470 -0.90 -12.62 8.60
C THR A 470 -0.93 -12.33 10.10
N GLU A 471 0.15 -11.81 10.66
CA GLU A 471 0.33 -11.54 12.08
C GLU A 471 0.83 -10.10 12.30
N ALA A 472 0.50 -9.53 13.46
CA ALA A 472 0.96 -8.22 13.87
C ALA A 472 1.57 -8.23 15.26
N ASP A 473 2.60 -7.39 15.45
CA ASP A 473 3.12 -7.00 16.77
C ASP A 473 2.48 -5.67 17.14
N ILE A 474 1.75 -5.65 18.25
CA ILE A 474 0.91 -4.51 18.62
C ILE A 474 1.35 -3.96 20.00
N THR A 475 1.49 -2.65 20.09
CA THR A 475 1.62 -1.94 21.35
C THR A 475 0.35 -1.15 21.63
N ILE A 476 -0.36 -1.48 22.69
CA ILE A 476 -1.48 -0.70 23.20
C ILE A 476 -0.94 0.33 24.20
N ILE A 477 -1.16 1.61 23.91
CA ILE A 477 -0.88 2.69 24.85
C ILE A 477 -2.18 3.02 25.58
N VAL A 478 -2.16 2.94 26.90
CA VAL A 478 -3.29 3.27 27.78
C VAL A 478 -3.09 4.67 28.33
N ASP A 479 -3.97 5.58 28.01
CA ASP A 479 -4.00 6.93 28.55
C ASP A 479 -4.32 6.90 30.05
N ARG A 480 -3.42 7.45 30.87
CA ARG A 480 -3.54 7.57 32.32
C ARG A 480 -3.74 9.01 32.76
N SER A 481 -4.23 9.89 31.89
CA SER A 481 -4.73 11.20 32.32
C SER A 481 -5.91 11.05 33.29
N TYR A 482 -6.15 12.06 34.15
CA TYR A 482 -7.32 12.04 35.05
C TYR A 482 -8.64 11.91 34.29
N ASP A 483 -8.72 12.44 33.08
CA ASP A 483 -9.92 12.39 32.27
C ASP A 483 -10.17 10.99 31.71
N SER A 484 -9.17 10.35 31.14
CA SER A 484 -9.29 8.98 30.65
C SER A 484 -9.42 7.94 31.76
N ALA A 485 -8.82 8.19 32.93
CA ALA A 485 -8.92 7.29 34.08
C ALA A 485 -10.34 7.11 34.64
N LYS A 486 -11.30 7.97 34.26
CA LYS A 486 -12.73 7.85 34.59
C LYS A 486 -13.40 6.70 33.81
N TYR A 487 -12.88 6.33 32.64
CA TYR A 487 -13.43 5.35 31.70
C TYR A 487 -12.74 3.97 31.84
N LYS A 488 -12.58 3.53 33.07
CA LYS A 488 -11.88 2.30 33.42
C LYS A 488 -12.38 1.07 32.67
N ASN A 489 -13.72 0.89 32.67
CA ASN A 489 -14.36 -0.29 32.10
C ASN A 489 -14.19 -0.32 30.56
N GLU A 490 -14.37 0.84 29.94
CA GLU A 490 -14.20 1.03 28.51
C GLU A 490 -12.76 0.72 28.08
N ILE A 491 -11.77 1.25 28.78
CA ILE A 491 -10.35 0.99 28.53
C ILE A 491 -10.04 -0.51 28.70
N GLN A 492 -10.54 -1.14 29.76
CA GLN A 492 -10.34 -2.58 29.97
C GLN A 492 -10.98 -3.42 28.87
N THR A 493 -12.19 -3.03 28.43
CA THR A 493 -12.88 -3.69 27.32
C THR A 493 -12.09 -3.55 26.04
N ALA A 494 -11.64 -2.33 25.69
CA ALA A 494 -10.85 -2.07 24.48
C ALA A 494 -9.57 -2.92 24.45
N VAL A 495 -8.80 -2.94 25.54
CA VAL A 495 -7.57 -3.74 25.62
C VAL A 495 -7.85 -5.22 25.46
N LYS A 496 -8.92 -5.76 26.10
CA LYS A 496 -9.29 -7.17 25.99
C LYS A 496 -9.77 -7.55 24.58
N GLU A 497 -10.61 -6.74 23.96
CA GLU A 497 -11.10 -7.00 22.59
C GLU A 497 -9.97 -6.99 21.57
N VAL A 498 -9.04 -6.02 21.66
CA VAL A 498 -7.85 -5.99 20.80
C VAL A 498 -6.98 -7.23 21.01
N ALA A 499 -6.71 -7.61 22.28
CA ALA A 499 -5.92 -8.80 22.58
C ALA A 499 -6.58 -10.08 22.04
N GLN A 500 -7.91 -10.22 22.17
CA GLN A 500 -8.67 -11.34 21.64
C GLN A 500 -8.62 -11.40 20.12
N SER A 501 -8.71 -10.24 19.44
CA SER A 501 -8.68 -10.19 17.98
C SER A 501 -7.32 -10.55 17.37
N MET A 502 -6.23 -10.58 18.16
CA MET A 502 -4.93 -11.11 17.75
C MET A 502 -4.89 -12.64 17.66
N ASN A 503 -5.91 -13.35 18.15
CA ASN A 503 -6.05 -14.82 18.10
C ASN A 503 -4.79 -15.58 18.59
N GLY A 504 -4.13 -15.09 19.62
CA GLY A 504 -2.91 -15.69 20.19
C GLY A 504 -1.65 -15.48 19.36
N SER A 505 -1.73 -14.80 18.23
CA SER A 505 -0.60 -14.57 17.32
C SER A 505 0.04 -13.21 17.54
N GLY A 506 1.35 -13.12 17.27
CA GLY A 506 2.11 -11.89 17.45
C GLY A 506 2.47 -11.59 18.91
N THR A 507 3.08 -10.44 19.13
CA THR A 507 3.46 -9.94 20.45
C THR A 507 2.58 -8.76 20.83
N LEU A 508 1.93 -8.86 21.98
CA LEU A 508 1.21 -7.76 22.60
C LEU A 508 2.11 -7.05 23.62
N ARG A 509 2.18 -5.72 23.51
CA ARG A 509 2.80 -4.84 24.51
C ARG A 509 1.75 -3.89 25.05
N ILE A 510 1.83 -3.57 26.34
CA ILE A 510 0.99 -2.54 26.96
C ILE A 510 1.91 -1.52 27.60
N VAL A 511 1.70 -0.27 27.22
CA VAL A 511 2.38 0.90 27.78
C VAL A 511 1.33 1.77 28.44
N SER A 512 1.54 2.12 29.70
CA SER A 512 0.71 3.11 30.39
C SER A 512 1.34 4.50 30.27
N SER A 513 0.58 5.49 29.78
CA SER A 513 1.02 6.86 29.59
C SER A 513 0.42 7.78 30.64
N SER A 514 1.24 8.15 31.65
CA SER A 514 0.96 9.27 32.55
C SER A 514 2.00 10.37 32.33
N SER A 515 2.50 11.05 33.33
CA SER A 515 3.61 12.01 33.20
C SER A 515 4.91 11.38 32.65
N ILE A 516 5.09 10.08 32.86
CA ILE A 516 6.19 9.27 32.30
C ILE A 516 5.58 7.94 31.85
N PRO A 517 5.84 7.46 30.62
CA PRO A 517 5.32 6.18 30.17
C PRO A 517 6.05 5.00 30.82
N VAL A 518 5.33 3.90 31.06
CA VAL A 518 5.86 2.66 31.63
C VAL A 518 5.35 1.46 30.85
N THR A 519 6.24 0.54 30.48
CA THR A 519 5.87 -0.74 29.92
C THR A 519 5.32 -1.65 31.02
N GLU A 520 4.06 -2.03 30.89
CA GLU A 520 3.31 -2.83 31.87
C GLU A 520 3.31 -4.32 31.53
N TYR A 521 3.26 -4.63 30.23
CA TYR A 521 3.17 -6.00 29.73
C TYR A 521 3.91 -6.18 28.41
N ILE A 522 4.58 -7.32 28.25
CA ILE A 522 5.13 -7.82 26.99
C ILE A 522 4.91 -9.33 26.97
N GLY A 523 4.21 -9.84 25.95
CA GLY A 523 4.01 -11.28 25.82
C GLY A 523 2.97 -11.68 24.78
N SER A 524 2.52 -12.94 24.86
CA SER A 524 1.44 -13.44 24.02
C SER A 524 0.11 -12.78 24.40
N PRO A 525 -0.72 -12.38 23.42
CA PRO A 525 -2.03 -11.78 23.69
C PRO A 525 -2.95 -12.66 24.54
N ASP A 526 -2.85 -13.99 24.45
CA ASP A 526 -3.67 -14.93 25.23
C ASP A 526 -3.32 -14.93 26.74
N LYS A 527 -2.14 -14.46 27.10
CA LYS A 527 -1.65 -14.46 28.47
C LYS A 527 -1.92 -13.16 29.20
N ILE A 528 -2.64 -12.20 28.59
CA ILE A 528 -2.94 -10.93 29.26
C ILE A 528 -3.83 -11.11 30.50
N GLY A 529 -4.60 -12.20 30.57
CA GLY A 529 -5.45 -12.52 31.72
C GLY A 529 -6.56 -11.51 31.93
N ASP A 530 -6.88 -11.27 33.20
CA ASP A 530 -7.85 -10.23 33.59
C ASP A 530 -7.16 -8.88 33.68
N PHE A 531 -6.92 -8.25 32.53
CA PHE A 531 -6.36 -6.90 32.47
C PHE A 531 -7.20 -5.94 33.31
N ASN A 532 -6.54 -5.26 34.24
CA ASN A 532 -7.17 -4.28 35.11
C ASN A 532 -6.33 -3.02 35.19
N THR A 533 -6.93 -1.88 34.89
CA THR A 533 -6.26 -0.57 34.94
C THR A 533 -5.79 -0.18 36.35
N ASP A 534 -6.38 -0.73 37.43
CA ASP A 534 -5.94 -0.47 38.81
C ASP A 534 -4.63 -1.16 39.18
N SER A 535 -4.31 -2.24 38.45
CA SER A 535 -3.05 -2.99 38.67
C SER A 535 -1.86 -2.38 37.95
N LEU A 536 -2.06 -1.36 37.11
CA LEU A 536 -0.99 -0.69 36.38
C LEU A 536 -0.03 0.03 37.34
N LYS A 537 1.26 -0.04 37.05
CA LYS A 537 2.34 0.61 37.82
C LYS A 537 2.18 2.12 37.82
N ASN A 538 1.79 2.68 36.65
CA ASN A 538 1.56 4.11 36.51
C ASN A 538 0.24 4.56 37.15
N LYS A 539 0.34 5.57 38.02
CA LYS A 539 -0.83 6.25 38.61
C LYS A 539 -1.33 7.32 37.63
N PRO A 540 -2.63 7.63 37.67
CA PRO A 540 -3.16 8.74 36.87
C PRO A 540 -2.47 10.08 37.19
N SER A 541 -2.32 10.92 36.16
CA SER A 541 -1.72 12.25 36.22
C SER A 541 -2.62 13.31 35.54
N ALA A 542 -2.30 14.57 35.71
CA ALA A 542 -3.06 15.64 35.05
C ALA A 542 -2.99 15.53 33.52
N GLN A 543 -1.83 15.14 33.01
CA GLN A 543 -1.62 14.95 31.57
C GLN A 543 -0.90 13.62 31.32
N ALA A 544 -1.20 13.00 30.18
CA ALA A 544 -0.49 11.87 29.63
C ALA A 544 0.61 12.36 28.67
N ALA A 545 1.85 11.95 28.89
CA ALA A 545 2.98 12.25 28.01
C ALA A 545 2.93 11.35 26.77
N VAL A 546 2.10 11.73 25.79
CA VAL A 546 1.80 10.92 24.60
C VAL A 546 3.02 10.77 23.71
N ASP A 547 3.77 11.84 23.52
CA ASP A 547 4.99 11.85 22.72
C ASP A 547 6.07 10.89 23.26
N LEU A 548 6.27 10.87 24.57
CA LEU A 548 7.19 9.93 25.19
C LEU A 548 6.69 8.49 25.08
N ALA A 549 5.39 8.25 25.25
CA ALA A 549 4.79 6.92 25.13
C ALA A 549 4.87 6.39 23.70
N LEU A 550 4.59 7.23 22.70
CA LEU A 550 4.73 6.88 21.29
C LEU A 550 6.18 6.58 20.92
N ARG A 551 7.14 7.36 21.45
CA ARG A 551 8.56 7.11 21.22
C ARG A 551 9.01 5.78 21.84
N LEU A 552 8.59 5.48 23.07
CA LEU A 552 8.87 4.21 23.74
C LEU A 552 8.28 3.03 22.96
N ALA A 553 6.99 3.11 22.61
CA ALA A 553 6.30 2.07 21.85
C ALA A 553 6.93 1.83 20.46
N SER A 554 7.34 2.90 19.78
CA SER A 554 8.02 2.80 18.48
C SER A 554 9.39 2.12 18.60
N ASN A 555 10.19 2.47 19.61
CA ASN A 555 11.50 1.84 19.85
C ASN A 555 11.37 0.32 20.03
N ASP A 556 10.32 -0.13 20.71
CA ASP A 556 10.06 -1.55 20.96
C ASP A 556 9.61 -2.30 19.69
N LEU A 557 9.07 -1.58 18.69
CA LEU A 557 8.55 -2.14 17.46
C LEU A 557 9.53 -2.11 16.28
N ILE A 558 10.58 -1.30 16.31
CA ILE A 558 11.53 -1.14 15.17
C ILE A 558 12.08 -2.48 14.68
N ASN A 559 12.40 -3.39 15.58
CA ASN A 559 12.98 -4.69 15.25
C ASN A 559 11.93 -5.81 15.16
N ALA A 560 10.63 -5.48 15.23
CA ALA A 560 9.57 -6.48 15.11
C ALA A 560 9.51 -7.02 13.67
N ALA A 561 9.46 -8.34 13.53
CA ALA A 561 9.45 -9.00 12.21
C ALA A 561 8.08 -9.03 11.53
N LYS A 562 7.02 -8.71 12.26
CA LYS A 562 5.63 -8.75 11.82
C LYS A 562 5.11 -7.35 11.47
N LYS A 563 3.84 -7.24 11.09
CA LYS A 563 3.18 -5.94 10.94
C LYS A 563 3.22 -5.20 12.27
N ARG A 564 3.46 -3.89 12.23
CA ARG A 564 3.72 -3.07 13.42
C ARG A 564 2.60 -2.08 13.63
N GLY A 565 1.93 -2.16 14.79
CA GLY A 565 0.83 -1.26 15.10
C GLY A 565 0.91 -0.70 16.51
N ILE A 566 0.61 0.58 16.66
CA ILE A 566 0.36 1.24 17.93
C ILE A 566 -1.12 1.59 18.00
N ILE A 567 -1.77 1.23 19.09
CA ILE A 567 -3.18 1.56 19.36
C ILE A 567 -3.24 2.37 20.64
N PHE A 568 -3.68 3.63 20.53
CA PHE A 568 -3.82 4.51 21.69
C PHE A 568 -5.27 4.54 22.17
N VAL A 569 -5.50 4.12 23.41
CA VAL A 569 -6.83 4.09 24.05
C VAL A 569 -6.96 5.31 24.95
N THR A 570 -7.85 6.25 24.60
CA THR A 570 -7.94 7.58 25.25
C THR A 570 -9.36 8.15 25.24
N SER A 571 -9.62 9.09 26.14
CA SER A 571 -10.79 9.98 26.07
C SER A 571 -10.65 11.06 25.00
N ALA A 572 -9.44 11.25 24.46
CA ALA A 572 -9.10 12.26 23.44
C ALA A 572 -9.27 13.73 23.86
N ASP A 573 -9.30 14.03 25.18
CA ASP A 573 -9.36 15.41 25.64
C ASP A 573 -8.01 16.11 25.41
N ASN A 574 -8.04 17.18 24.60
CA ASN A 574 -6.85 17.96 24.21
C ASN A 574 -6.05 18.50 25.42
N ASN A 575 -6.71 18.83 26.51
CA ASN A 575 -6.05 19.43 27.69
C ASN A 575 -5.31 18.38 28.52
N SER A 576 -5.63 17.11 28.35
CA SER A 576 -5.07 15.99 29.09
C SER A 576 -3.94 15.26 28.38
N LEU A 577 -3.58 15.68 27.15
CA LEU A 577 -2.52 15.11 26.34
C LEU A 577 -1.34 16.09 26.21
N SER A 578 -0.11 15.61 26.40
CA SER A 578 1.12 16.40 26.26
C SER A 578 1.99 15.87 25.15
N PHE A 579 2.54 16.83 24.34
CA PHE A 579 3.51 16.63 23.26
C PHE A 579 4.72 17.57 23.41
N ASP A 580 5.24 17.70 24.63
CA ASP A 580 6.23 18.74 24.98
C ASP A 580 7.67 18.40 24.64
N LYS A 581 8.01 17.10 24.50
CA LYS A 581 9.39 16.63 24.35
C LYS A 581 9.79 16.33 22.91
N TYR A 582 8.87 15.85 22.11
CA TYR A 582 9.10 15.55 20.71
C TYR A 582 8.15 16.34 19.82
N ASN A 583 8.70 16.91 18.76
CA ASN A 583 7.90 17.58 17.74
C ASN A 583 6.96 16.57 17.07
N LEU A 584 5.72 16.97 16.83
CA LEU A 584 4.69 16.11 16.24
C LEU A 584 5.11 15.54 14.88
N ALA A 585 5.69 16.39 14.01
CA ALA A 585 6.14 15.97 12.69
C ALA A 585 7.30 14.96 12.76
N GLU A 586 8.26 15.17 13.67
CA GLU A 586 9.39 14.25 13.88
C GLU A 586 8.93 12.88 14.40
N LEU A 587 7.96 12.89 15.33
CA LEU A 587 7.40 11.68 15.90
C LEU A 587 6.62 10.89 14.85
N THR A 588 5.80 11.58 14.05
CA THR A 588 5.06 10.99 12.94
C THR A 588 6.01 10.42 11.89
N SER A 589 7.05 11.17 11.51
CA SER A 589 8.09 10.70 10.58
C SER A 589 8.85 9.50 11.14
N TYR A 590 9.11 9.46 12.46
CA TYR A 590 9.76 8.31 13.09
C TYR A 590 8.94 7.03 12.95
N MET A 591 7.63 7.09 13.19
CA MET A 591 6.75 5.94 13.01
C MET A 591 6.63 5.55 11.53
N SER A 592 6.35 6.51 10.67
CA SER A 592 6.19 6.28 9.22
C SER A 592 7.47 5.72 8.57
N ASN A 593 8.65 6.30 8.90
CA ASN A 593 9.95 5.83 8.39
C ASN A 593 10.35 4.44 8.91
N ASN A 594 9.63 3.89 9.89
CA ASN A 594 9.83 2.55 10.43
C ASN A 594 8.62 1.62 10.22
N SER A 595 7.69 1.96 9.33
CA SER A 595 6.48 1.17 8.99
C SER A 595 5.65 0.80 10.24
N ILE A 596 5.44 1.76 11.11
CA ILE A 596 4.61 1.62 12.31
C ILE A 596 3.33 2.40 12.08
N SER A 597 2.19 1.72 12.04
CA SER A 597 0.87 2.36 11.97
C SER A 597 0.40 2.81 13.36
N PHE A 598 -0.34 3.92 13.39
CA PHE A 598 -0.90 4.44 14.64
C PHE A 598 -2.41 4.60 14.52
N SER A 599 -3.15 3.95 15.40
CA SER A 599 -4.60 4.03 15.48
C SER A 599 -5.06 4.47 16.86
N VAL A 600 -6.26 5.05 16.93
CA VAL A 600 -6.83 5.55 18.18
C VAL A 600 -8.15 4.86 18.49
N ILE A 601 -8.34 4.41 19.74
CA ILE A 601 -9.65 4.01 20.26
C ILE A 601 -10.12 5.08 21.22
N GLN A 602 -11.20 5.77 20.83
CA GLN A 602 -11.85 6.78 21.65
C GLN A 602 -12.89 6.14 22.56
N VAL A 603 -12.82 6.43 23.86
CA VAL A 603 -13.82 6.01 24.84
C VAL A 603 -14.95 7.03 25.02
N THR A 604 -14.87 8.18 24.39
CA THR A 604 -15.88 9.26 24.38
C THR A 604 -16.35 9.56 22.97
N LYS A 605 -17.49 10.25 22.83
CA LYS A 605 -18.03 10.71 21.53
C LYS A 605 -17.46 12.06 21.07
N GLU A 606 -16.50 12.60 21.77
CA GLU A 606 -15.88 13.87 21.41
C GLU A 606 -15.07 13.74 20.12
N SER A 607 -14.86 14.84 19.42
CA SER A 607 -14.04 14.86 18.22
C SER A 607 -12.59 14.50 18.57
N LEU A 608 -11.94 13.70 17.73
CA LEU A 608 -10.53 13.39 17.89
C LEU A 608 -9.70 14.68 17.83
N CYS A 609 -8.73 14.82 18.72
CA CYS A 609 -7.85 15.97 18.70
C CYS A 609 -6.98 15.99 17.42
N GLN A 610 -6.69 17.20 16.92
CA GLN A 610 -5.97 17.38 15.65
C GLN A 610 -4.60 16.69 15.64
N GLN A 611 -3.90 16.64 16.76
CA GLN A 611 -2.59 15.99 16.86
C GLN A 611 -2.68 14.49 16.64
N LEU A 612 -3.66 13.81 17.24
CA LEU A 612 -3.85 12.38 17.06
C LEU A 612 -4.35 12.03 15.66
N SER A 613 -5.26 12.86 15.10
CA SER A 613 -5.71 12.73 13.71
C SER A 613 -4.53 12.86 12.75
N TYR A 614 -3.70 13.90 12.92
CA TYR A 614 -2.50 14.10 12.11
C TYR A 614 -1.56 12.89 12.11
N ILE A 615 -1.32 12.28 13.31
CA ILE A 615 -0.46 11.10 13.39
C ILE A 615 -1.11 9.92 12.68
N ALA A 616 -2.40 9.64 12.91
CA ALA A 616 -3.11 8.53 12.30
C ALA A 616 -3.10 8.64 10.76
N ASP A 617 -3.48 9.79 10.22
CA ASP A 617 -3.54 10.04 8.78
C ASP A 617 -2.18 9.86 8.09
N ASN A 618 -1.08 10.24 8.76
CA ASN A 618 0.28 10.15 8.20
C ASN A 618 1.00 8.83 8.49
N THR A 619 0.38 7.90 9.20
CA THR A 619 0.92 6.56 9.52
C THR A 619 0.01 5.42 9.06
N GLN A 620 -0.95 5.71 8.19
CA GLN A 620 -1.93 4.75 7.65
C GLN A 620 -2.79 4.08 8.74
N GLY A 621 -3.07 4.78 9.82
CA GLY A 621 -3.94 4.31 10.88
C GLY A 621 -5.31 4.98 10.84
N ASP A 622 -6.18 4.54 11.75
CA ASP A 622 -7.57 4.99 11.83
C ASP A 622 -7.97 5.39 13.25
N SER A 623 -9.13 6.04 13.36
CA SER A 623 -9.78 6.29 14.64
C SER A 623 -11.05 5.47 14.81
N TYR A 624 -11.23 4.89 15.99
CA TYR A 624 -12.34 4.00 16.31
C TYR A 624 -13.05 4.47 17.58
N TYR A 625 -14.40 4.51 17.53
CA TYR A 625 -15.19 4.72 18.73
C TYR A 625 -15.53 3.38 19.38
N ILE A 626 -15.32 3.24 20.70
CA ILE A 626 -15.48 1.96 21.41
C ILE A 626 -16.89 1.35 21.25
N TYR A 627 -17.95 2.18 21.19
CA TYR A 627 -19.34 1.74 21.04
C TYR A 627 -19.83 1.73 19.57
N ARG A 628 -18.93 1.65 18.60
CA ARG A 628 -19.34 1.47 17.20
C ARG A 628 -20.03 0.10 17.01
N PRO A 629 -21.03 -0.01 16.09
CA PRO A 629 -21.81 -1.22 15.90
C PRO A 629 -20.98 -2.46 15.53
N GLN A 630 -19.82 -2.27 14.86
CA GLN A 630 -18.92 -3.33 14.39
C GLN A 630 -18.02 -3.90 15.50
N GLY A 631 -17.99 -3.29 16.70
CA GLY A 631 -17.04 -3.64 17.76
C GLY A 631 -15.59 -3.27 17.36
N LEU A 632 -14.60 -3.81 18.07
CA LEU A 632 -13.17 -3.51 17.84
C LEU A 632 -12.41 -4.67 17.17
N GLY A 633 -13.10 -5.76 16.81
CA GLY A 633 -12.47 -7.01 16.34
C GLY A 633 -11.75 -6.88 14.99
N ASP A 634 -12.08 -5.90 14.17
CA ASP A 634 -11.46 -5.65 12.86
C ASP A 634 -10.20 -4.77 12.92
N ILE A 635 -9.89 -4.12 14.04
CA ILE A 635 -8.73 -3.21 14.16
C ILE A 635 -7.41 -3.95 13.86
N VAL A 636 -7.24 -5.13 14.44
CA VAL A 636 -6.03 -5.94 14.21
C VAL A 636 -5.98 -6.43 12.77
N LYS A 637 -7.13 -6.84 12.21
CA LYS A 637 -7.25 -7.22 10.81
C LYS A 637 -6.85 -6.07 9.89
N ASN A 638 -7.32 -4.85 10.15
CA ASN A 638 -6.96 -3.67 9.39
C ASN A 638 -5.44 -3.42 9.42
N ILE A 639 -4.79 -3.55 10.59
CA ILE A 639 -3.32 -3.42 10.71
C ILE A 639 -2.60 -4.51 9.89
N ILE A 640 -3.07 -5.75 9.91
CA ILE A 640 -2.50 -6.86 9.14
C ILE A 640 -2.66 -6.63 7.64
N GLU A 641 -3.79 -6.10 7.20
CA GLU A 641 -4.11 -5.85 5.79
C GLU A 641 -3.47 -4.56 5.26
N LEU A 642 -2.85 -3.72 6.10
CA LEU A 642 -2.12 -2.54 5.62
C LEU A 642 -1.07 -2.94 4.58
N PRO A 643 -0.99 -2.22 3.45
CA PRO A 643 0.04 -2.47 2.45
C PRO A 643 1.44 -2.32 3.07
N SER A 644 2.36 -3.19 2.70
CA SER A 644 3.76 -3.10 3.12
C SER A 644 4.68 -3.38 1.95
N GLY A 645 5.52 -2.41 1.61
CA GLY A 645 6.52 -2.52 0.55
C GLY A 645 7.85 -3.10 1.02
N ILE A 646 7.88 -3.91 2.08
CA ILE A 646 9.10 -4.53 2.60
C ILE A 646 9.26 -5.93 2.01
N TYR A 647 10.45 -6.20 1.46
CA TYR A 647 10.84 -7.43 0.79
C TYR A 647 12.10 -8.01 1.42
N GLN A 648 12.14 -9.32 1.63
CA GLN A 648 13.27 -10.00 2.25
C GLN A 648 14.00 -10.89 1.25
N PHE A 649 15.31 -10.83 1.29
CA PHE A 649 16.21 -11.62 0.45
C PHE A 649 17.30 -12.25 1.25
N SER A 650 17.86 -13.36 0.75
CA SER A 650 19.15 -13.87 1.17
C SER A 650 20.04 -14.13 -0.03
N TYR A 651 21.35 -13.95 0.15
CA TYR A 651 22.34 -14.23 -0.87
C TYR A 651 23.66 -14.68 -0.25
N THR A 652 24.59 -15.16 -1.07
CA THR A 652 25.94 -15.55 -0.63
C THR A 652 26.94 -14.51 -1.11
N SER A 653 27.64 -13.86 -0.17
CA SER A 653 28.73 -12.94 -0.48
C SER A 653 29.95 -13.68 -0.97
N ALA A 654 30.58 -13.17 -2.03
CA ALA A 654 31.85 -13.65 -2.56
C ALA A 654 33.02 -12.71 -2.19
N LEU A 655 32.77 -11.70 -1.36
CA LEU A 655 33.77 -10.67 -1.02
C LEU A 655 34.71 -11.15 0.10
N GLN A 656 35.96 -10.67 0.01
CA GLN A 656 36.95 -10.85 1.08
C GLN A 656 36.69 -9.85 2.21
N THR A 657 36.70 -10.30 3.45
CA THR A 657 36.31 -9.51 4.63
C THR A 657 37.49 -8.79 5.29
N ASN A 658 38.69 -9.25 5.04
CA ASN A 658 39.89 -8.78 5.77
C ASN A 658 39.66 -8.78 7.30
N PHE A 659 39.29 -9.96 7.82
CA PHE A 659 38.97 -10.18 9.24
C PHE A 659 37.90 -9.24 9.81
N GLY A 660 36.88 -8.88 9.01
CA GLY A 660 35.76 -8.04 9.42
C GLY A 660 36.09 -6.54 9.54
N THR A 661 37.29 -6.11 9.13
CA THR A 661 37.68 -4.69 9.16
C THR A 661 37.28 -3.92 7.89
N LYS A 662 36.90 -4.65 6.82
CA LYS A 662 36.57 -4.08 5.53
C LYS A 662 35.08 -3.77 5.43
N TYR A 663 34.76 -2.55 5.01
CA TYR A 663 33.42 -2.17 4.61
C TYR A 663 33.06 -2.81 3.27
N LEU A 664 31.92 -3.49 3.22
CA LEU A 664 31.43 -4.20 2.06
C LEU A 664 30.17 -3.52 1.52
N PRO A 665 30.27 -2.79 0.39
CA PRO A 665 29.12 -2.07 -0.17
C PRO A 665 28.13 -3.02 -0.86
N VAL A 666 26.85 -2.76 -0.65
CA VAL A 666 25.71 -3.47 -1.24
C VAL A 666 24.79 -2.46 -1.91
N GLU A 667 24.32 -2.82 -3.06
CA GLU A 667 23.42 -2.02 -3.87
C GLU A 667 22.17 -2.82 -4.23
N ALA A 668 21.01 -2.18 -4.18
CA ALA A 668 19.74 -2.74 -4.58
C ALA A 668 19.05 -1.84 -5.60
N GLU A 669 18.68 -2.41 -6.73
CA GLU A 669 17.87 -1.76 -7.76
C GLU A 669 16.53 -2.46 -7.87
N VAL A 670 15.48 -1.67 -8.10
CA VAL A 670 14.11 -2.17 -8.27
C VAL A 670 13.52 -1.62 -9.56
N TYR A 671 12.84 -2.48 -10.29
CA TYR A 671 12.21 -2.15 -11.57
C TYR A 671 10.74 -2.59 -11.54
N LEU A 672 9.83 -1.67 -11.86
CA LEU A 672 8.41 -1.97 -11.99
C LEU A 672 7.84 -1.17 -13.16
N LEU A 673 7.43 -1.84 -14.23
CA LEU A 673 6.95 -1.22 -15.47
C LEU A 673 7.98 -0.19 -15.98
N ASN A 674 7.58 1.07 -16.13
CA ASN A 674 8.46 2.17 -16.58
C ASN A 674 9.13 2.94 -15.44
N ARG A 675 9.07 2.43 -14.19
CA ARG A 675 9.65 3.07 -13.01
C ARG A 675 10.80 2.24 -12.46
N SER A 676 11.79 2.91 -11.91
CA SER A 676 12.91 2.29 -11.21
C SER A 676 13.32 3.09 -9.99
N GLY A 677 14.02 2.44 -9.10
CA GLY A 677 14.62 3.07 -7.93
C GLY A 677 15.84 2.28 -7.47
N ARG A 678 16.70 2.90 -6.69
CA ARG A 678 17.97 2.32 -6.24
C ARG A 678 18.33 2.83 -4.86
N ASP A 679 18.96 1.99 -4.06
CA ASP A 679 19.65 2.38 -2.82
C ASP A 679 20.99 1.66 -2.69
N GLU A 680 21.92 2.30 -1.99
CA GLU A 680 23.24 1.77 -1.70
C GLU A 680 23.50 1.82 -0.19
N THR A 681 24.06 0.77 0.36
CA THR A 681 24.44 0.65 1.75
C THR A 681 25.71 -0.22 1.86
N GLY A 682 26.02 -0.71 3.05
CA GLY A 682 27.09 -1.68 3.24
C GLY A 682 27.16 -2.18 4.66
N TYR A 683 28.04 -3.11 4.89
CA TYR A 683 28.17 -3.80 6.17
C TYR A 683 29.62 -4.19 6.46
N PHE A 684 29.85 -4.64 7.68
CA PHE A 684 31.08 -5.31 8.12
C PHE A 684 30.76 -6.75 8.44
N ALA A 685 31.53 -7.68 7.90
CA ALA A 685 31.41 -9.09 8.28
C ALA A 685 31.79 -9.30 9.75
N PRO A 686 31.34 -10.38 10.40
CA PRO A 686 31.79 -10.71 11.75
C PRO A 686 33.32 -10.87 11.82
N LEU A 687 33.90 -10.48 12.95
CA LEU A 687 35.31 -10.78 13.25
C LEU A 687 35.45 -12.29 13.40
N GLN A 688 36.18 -12.93 12.50
CA GLN A 688 36.51 -14.36 12.55
C GLN A 688 37.95 -14.54 12.96
#